data_d1be0def2e61d73ec902129afe0df79e
#
_entry.id   d1be0def2e61d73ec902129afe0df79e
#
_cell.length_a   1.000
_cell.length_b   1.000
_cell.length_c   1.000
_cell.angle_alpha   90.00
_cell.angle_beta   90.00
_cell.angle_gamma   90.00
#
_symmetry.space_group_name_H-M   'P 1'
#
loop_
_entity.id
_entity.type
_entity.pdbx_description
1 polymer ?
#
loop_
_entity_poly.entity_id
_entity_poly.type
_entity_poly.pdbx_seq_one_letter_code
_entity_poly.pdbx_strand_id
1 'polypeptide(L)'
;MPRVKKDNTNKPCFSLRLFALLNGMLTARTTIISAPAGYGKTTAARYFLDQHLPEGAAVYHLDCLEEPVGAAWKRFGSVIQKIDTGIGNTLLKIGLPDEDTKGDAACLLTELVCAEETWLVIDDFQLFQTVVPETVWNALIEYGAENLHTVILTQRPVKIRMTLKPGVLYIGREDMRLTECETGEYFAWCGVSLLPEQIRTVSRYTEGWIAALRLQLKCYMDTGSFLDTRDIHRLIGEVVWDKLTQEEQNFLLLISPFDSYTYQQAAHMLNLQEVPEYVRTLSLHNNFIFKDAHCHLFRPHSTLLEFLRSELAALPEEMRRHIFTCAGEWCGLNGQSEQAMYFFHRVGDYEKILSLEFRGMEFELTEETRVADLLQDILEHTDAEIKLRHPVSVVKIIFILFGAGRYEEFGRWCGEMSALCDGSSLPEPEKNRLSGELSLLTSFTRFNDISEMGALMRCAHELLGGRPSLIQMNDAWSFGCPSALFLYHSTPGRLDTELADMTENCSHYFALTQGHGSGGDVLMAAEAHYHRGEMENAEILAYKALYQAENKQQECVCIGAALLLGRLAVVRGNGDEFSSVLERIAGYAAQNPLKSNRMEADMAAASLMVLLGAEQDIPAWLREGDISEKRLFAMSIPYAQTLFGKYMIQSGKPEIWLGMESDALALAESLRCQMAMLYGKILTAAAWQARGKMPEAVSALKEALEMALPDALYRPFAENRALFEPLLAEYCPKTEREKIFALAQKQEAGAEAVRRKRYLSSLPFGLTEREYEVAELAARGLRNQAIAQTLFVTDNTVKKHLKTIFQKMDVCSRDALQEKWKK
;
A
#
# COMPACT_ATOMS: atom_id res chain seq x y z
N MET A 1 14.40 -39.23 -50.83
CA MET A 1 14.27 -38.27 -49.73
C MET A 1 14.83 -36.93 -50.15
N PRO A 2 14.03 -35.86 -50.30
CA PRO A 2 14.56 -34.54 -50.61
C PRO A 2 15.36 -34.03 -49.43
N ARG A 3 16.58 -33.52 -49.68
CA ARG A 3 17.43 -32.88 -48.68
C ARG A 3 16.75 -31.58 -48.24
N VAL A 4 16.24 -31.57 -46.99
CA VAL A 4 15.72 -30.40 -46.34
C VAL A 4 16.84 -29.37 -46.19
N LYS A 5 16.64 -28.16 -46.69
CA LYS A 5 17.57 -27.05 -46.47
C LYS A 5 17.41 -26.64 -44.97
N LYS A 6 18.46 -26.89 -44.19
CA LYS A 6 18.53 -26.68 -42.74
C LYS A 6 18.49 -25.21 -42.26
N ASP A 7 18.30 -24.22 -43.15
CA ASP A 7 18.66 -22.82 -42.84
C ASP A 7 17.58 -21.96 -42.15
N ASN A 8 16.29 -22.35 -42.15
CA ASN A 8 15.24 -21.48 -41.67
C ASN A 8 14.55 -21.88 -40.35
N THR A 9 14.86 -23.05 -39.82
CA THR A 9 14.17 -23.57 -38.61
C THR A 9 14.37 -22.75 -37.34
N ASN A 10 15.40 -21.89 -37.31
CA ASN A 10 15.72 -21.03 -36.17
C ASN A 10 15.31 -19.54 -36.33
N LYS A 11 14.75 -19.17 -37.49
CA LYS A 11 14.30 -17.80 -37.72
C LYS A 11 12.77 -17.73 -37.46
N PRO A 12 12.28 -16.69 -36.78
CA PRO A 12 10.84 -16.49 -36.60
C PRO A 12 10.16 -16.30 -37.97
N CYS A 13 9.02 -16.95 -38.16
CA CYS A 13 8.17 -16.78 -39.34
C CYS A 13 6.84 -16.17 -38.88
N PHE A 14 6.44 -15.07 -39.44
CA PHE A 14 5.17 -14.40 -39.13
C PHE A 14 4.30 -14.36 -40.36
N SER A 15 3.00 -14.64 -40.21
CA SER A 15 2.04 -14.47 -41.30
C SER A 15 1.90 -12.99 -41.67
N LEU A 16 1.50 -12.71 -42.89
CA LEU A 16 1.25 -11.33 -43.37
C LEU A 16 0.18 -10.62 -42.48
N ARG A 17 -0.81 -11.37 -42.00
CA ARG A 17 -1.84 -10.87 -41.13
C ARG A 17 -1.29 -10.44 -39.76
N LEU A 18 -0.49 -11.29 -39.13
CA LEU A 18 0.13 -10.98 -37.85
C LEU A 18 1.13 -9.83 -37.98
N PHE A 19 1.90 -9.83 -39.09
CA PHE A 19 2.85 -8.75 -39.36
C PHE A 19 2.14 -7.40 -39.52
N ALA A 20 1.00 -7.36 -40.21
CA ALA A 20 0.18 -6.15 -40.35
C ALA A 20 -0.33 -5.62 -38.99
N LEU A 21 -0.72 -6.53 -38.07
CA LEU A 21 -1.12 -6.15 -36.71
C LEU A 21 0.06 -5.62 -35.91
N LEU A 22 1.24 -6.28 -36.00
CA LEU A 22 2.44 -5.85 -35.30
C LEU A 22 2.93 -4.46 -35.74
N ASN A 23 2.72 -4.08 -37.01
CA ASN A 23 3.02 -2.74 -37.48
C ASN A 23 2.30 -1.64 -36.71
N GLY A 24 1.12 -1.94 -36.18
CA GLY A 24 0.40 -1.03 -35.30
C GLY A 24 1.13 -0.69 -34.00
N MET A 25 2.09 -1.51 -33.57
CA MET A 25 2.91 -1.27 -32.36
C MET A 25 3.78 -0.01 -32.47
N LEU A 26 4.12 0.39 -33.72
CA LEU A 26 4.94 1.58 -33.95
C LEU A 26 4.19 2.89 -33.72
N THR A 27 2.87 2.85 -33.75
CA THR A 27 2.02 4.04 -33.64
C THR A 27 1.09 4.00 -32.43
N ALA A 28 0.85 2.82 -31.88
CA ALA A 28 0.03 2.67 -30.68
C ALA A 28 0.79 3.16 -29.43
N ARG A 29 0.11 3.91 -28.58
CA ARG A 29 0.66 4.28 -27.27
C ARG A 29 0.88 3.03 -26.39
N THR A 30 -0.07 2.13 -26.40
CA THR A 30 0.02 0.86 -25.69
C THR A 30 -0.39 -0.28 -26.60
N THR A 31 0.42 -1.33 -26.64
CA THR A 31 0.09 -2.59 -27.30
C THR A 31 -0.07 -3.69 -26.27
N ILE A 32 -1.19 -4.38 -26.28
CA ILE A 32 -1.47 -5.51 -25.39
C ILE A 32 -1.55 -6.77 -26.25
N ILE A 33 -0.61 -7.70 -26.05
CA ILE A 33 -0.63 -9.02 -26.68
C ILE A 33 -1.04 -10.05 -25.62
N SER A 34 -2.27 -10.55 -25.74
CA SER A 34 -2.88 -11.47 -24.77
C SER A 34 -3.15 -12.83 -25.42
N ALA A 35 -2.34 -13.82 -25.09
CA ALA A 35 -2.55 -15.19 -25.52
C ALA A 35 -1.91 -16.18 -24.52
N PRO A 36 -2.35 -17.45 -24.44
CA PRO A 36 -1.72 -18.46 -23.61
C PRO A 36 -0.22 -18.65 -23.90
N ALA A 37 0.44 -19.43 -23.04
CA ALA A 37 1.85 -19.78 -23.25
C ALA A 37 2.09 -20.45 -24.61
N GLY A 38 3.27 -20.21 -25.19
CA GLY A 38 3.65 -20.85 -26.44
C GLY A 38 3.00 -20.30 -27.71
N TYR A 39 2.21 -19.23 -27.66
CA TYR A 39 1.68 -18.54 -28.84
C TYR A 39 2.69 -17.61 -29.53
N GLY A 40 3.92 -17.51 -29.01
CA GLY A 40 4.99 -16.73 -29.62
C GLY A 40 4.94 -15.23 -29.33
N LYS A 41 4.20 -14.78 -28.32
CA LYS A 41 4.07 -13.36 -27.93
C LYS A 41 5.41 -12.64 -27.84
N THR A 42 6.29 -13.15 -26.97
CA THR A 42 7.62 -12.59 -26.71
C THR A 42 8.48 -12.58 -27.99
N THR A 43 8.45 -13.68 -28.73
CA THR A 43 9.19 -13.80 -30.01
C THR A 43 8.67 -12.79 -31.02
N ALA A 44 7.37 -12.64 -31.17
CA ALA A 44 6.75 -11.71 -32.10
C ALA A 44 7.10 -10.26 -31.75
N ALA A 45 6.89 -9.86 -30.50
CA ALA A 45 7.16 -8.50 -30.06
C ALA A 45 8.64 -8.14 -30.20
N ARG A 46 9.54 -8.95 -29.62
CA ARG A 46 11.00 -8.69 -29.65
C ARG A 46 11.54 -8.66 -31.06
N TYR A 47 11.24 -9.69 -31.87
CA TYR A 47 11.75 -9.74 -33.26
C TYR A 47 11.24 -8.57 -34.10
N PHE A 48 9.94 -8.20 -33.92
CA PHE A 48 9.35 -7.09 -34.67
C PHE A 48 10.02 -5.76 -34.28
N LEU A 49 10.19 -5.50 -33.02
CA LEU A 49 10.83 -4.28 -32.51
C LEU A 49 12.31 -4.22 -32.97
N ASP A 50 13.06 -5.30 -32.84
CA ASP A 50 14.49 -5.36 -33.25
C ASP A 50 14.72 -5.02 -34.73
N GLN A 51 13.72 -5.24 -35.59
CA GLN A 51 13.88 -5.08 -37.04
C GLN A 51 13.22 -3.79 -37.59
N HIS A 52 12.26 -3.18 -36.90
CA HIS A 52 11.39 -2.15 -37.46
C HIS A 52 11.33 -0.85 -36.68
N LEU A 53 12.09 -0.74 -35.57
CA LEU A 53 12.16 0.50 -34.85
C LEU A 53 12.83 1.63 -35.63
N PRO A 54 12.42 2.89 -35.42
CA PRO A 54 13.12 4.05 -35.94
C PRO A 54 14.58 4.11 -35.48
N GLU A 55 15.44 4.72 -36.28
CA GLU A 55 16.85 4.92 -35.92
C GLU A 55 16.93 5.85 -34.69
N GLY A 56 17.65 5.44 -33.65
CA GLY A 56 17.76 6.17 -32.36
C GLY A 56 16.70 5.83 -31.33
N ALA A 57 15.79 4.90 -31.57
CA ALA A 57 14.79 4.46 -30.61
C ALA A 57 15.40 3.58 -29.50
N ALA A 58 14.93 3.74 -28.27
CA ALA A 58 15.32 2.93 -27.13
C ALA A 58 14.29 1.82 -26.82
N VAL A 59 14.78 0.65 -26.42
CA VAL A 59 13.92 -0.46 -25.96
C VAL A 59 14.35 -0.90 -24.57
N TYR A 60 13.41 -0.94 -23.65
CA TYR A 60 13.62 -1.46 -22.31
C TYR A 60 12.73 -2.67 -22.08
N HIS A 61 13.30 -3.71 -21.47
CA HIS A 61 12.58 -4.94 -21.17
C HIS A 61 12.40 -5.12 -19.68
N LEU A 62 11.17 -5.42 -19.26
CA LEU A 62 10.80 -5.86 -17.94
C LEU A 62 10.23 -7.28 -18.04
N ASP A 63 11.05 -8.27 -17.72
CA ASP A 63 10.61 -9.65 -17.61
C ASP A 63 10.05 -9.85 -16.19
N CYS A 64 8.73 -10.00 -16.05
CA CYS A 64 8.08 -10.26 -14.78
C CYS A 64 8.34 -11.71 -14.37
N LEU A 65 8.71 -11.91 -13.10
CA LEU A 65 9.02 -13.23 -12.54
C LEU A 65 8.09 -13.51 -11.36
N GLU A 66 7.88 -14.77 -11.04
CA GLU A 66 7.28 -15.18 -9.77
C GLU A 66 8.32 -14.93 -8.67
N GLU A 67 8.30 -13.74 -8.11
CA GLU A 67 9.23 -13.28 -7.09
C GLU A 67 8.46 -12.51 -6.01
N PRO A 68 9.06 -12.28 -4.81
CA PRO A 68 8.45 -11.44 -3.80
C PRO A 68 8.08 -10.07 -4.37
N VAL A 69 6.90 -9.60 -4.03
CA VAL A 69 6.26 -8.40 -4.58
C VAL A 69 7.16 -7.17 -4.55
N GLY A 70 7.89 -6.97 -3.45
CA GLY A 70 8.84 -5.87 -3.32
C GLY A 70 10.05 -6.00 -4.27
N ALA A 71 10.47 -7.22 -4.64
CA ALA A 71 11.52 -7.44 -5.62
C ALA A 71 11.04 -7.10 -7.04
N ALA A 72 9.81 -7.52 -7.38
CA ALA A 72 9.16 -7.18 -8.65
C ALA A 72 9.03 -5.66 -8.81
N TRP A 73 8.60 -4.95 -7.78
CA TRP A 73 8.54 -3.50 -7.78
C TRP A 73 9.91 -2.83 -7.94
N LYS A 74 10.93 -3.29 -7.21
CA LYS A 74 12.31 -2.79 -7.36
C LYS A 74 12.82 -2.99 -8.79
N ARG A 75 12.52 -4.13 -9.42
CA ARG A 75 12.85 -4.41 -10.81
C ARG A 75 12.18 -3.42 -11.75
N PHE A 76 10.88 -3.19 -11.58
CA PHE A 76 10.13 -2.19 -12.34
C PHE A 76 10.74 -0.79 -12.16
N GLY A 77 10.92 -0.34 -10.92
CA GLY A 77 11.54 0.96 -10.62
C GLY A 77 12.93 1.11 -11.22
N SER A 78 13.73 0.02 -11.27
CA SER A 78 15.06 0.02 -11.89
C SER A 78 14.99 0.12 -13.41
N VAL A 79 13.95 -0.40 -14.06
CA VAL A 79 13.73 -0.23 -15.50
C VAL A 79 13.29 1.22 -15.77
N ILE A 80 12.34 1.76 -15.00
CA ILE A 80 11.95 3.17 -15.11
C ILE A 80 13.13 4.12 -14.86
N GLN A 81 14.03 3.79 -13.90
CA GLN A 81 15.25 4.57 -13.64
C GLN A 81 16.18 4.67 -14.84
N LYS A 82 16.20 3.66 -15.72
CA LYS A 82 16.98 3.71 -16.98
C LYS A 82 16.32 4.62 -18.01
N ILE A 83 15.00 4.80 -17.97
CA ILE A 83 14.25 5.70 -18.86
C ILE A 83 14.35 7.12 -18.32
N ASP A 84 13.99 7.31 -17.04
CA ASP A 84 14.05 8.57 -16.31
C ASP A 84 14.62 8.33 -14.90
N THR A 85 15.86 8.80 -14.70
CA THR A 85 16.59 8.58 -13.45
C THR A 85 15.89 9.22 -12.25
N GLY A 86 15.24 10.37 -12.42
CA GLY A 86 14.56 11.10 -11.35
C GLY A 86 13.31 10.37 -10.87
N ILE A 87 12.43 10.03 -11.81
CA ILE A 87 11.18 9.31 -11.55
C ILE A 87 11.49 7.92 -11.01
N GLY A 88 12.43 7.18 -11.63
CA GLY A 88 12.79 5.85 -11.16
C GLY A 88 13.33 5.83 -9.73
N ASN A 89 14.18 6.79 -9.36
CA ASN A 89 14.67 6.92 -7.99
C ASN A 89 13.53 7.20 -6.99
N THR A 90 12.55 8.00 -7.39
CA THR A 90 11.41 8.34 -6.53
C THR A 90 10.49 7.14 -6.35
N LEU A 91 10.20 6.39 -7.43
CA LEU A 91 9.42 5.15 -7.36
C LEU A 91 10.09 4.09 -6.47
N LEU A 92 11.42 3.96 -6.56
CA LEU A 92 12.18 3.05 -5.70
C LEU A 92 12.14 3.45 -4.22
N LYS A 93 12.05 4.75 -3.91
CA LYS A 93 11.90 5.25 -2.54
C LYS A 93 10.48 5.08 -1.99
N ILE A 94 9.46 5.23 -2.82
CA ILE A 94 8.06 4.98 -2.44
C ILE A 94 7.89 3.51 -2.03
N GLY A 95 8.66 2.60 -2.64
CA GLY A 95 8.46 1.17 -2.45
C GLY A 95 7.24 0.66 -3.19
N LEU A 96 6.73 -0.52 -2.84
CA LEU A 96 5.54 -1.08 -3.45
C LEU A 96 4.33 -0.18 -3.17
N PRO A 97 3.60 0.30 -4.21
CA PRO A 97 2.45 1.17 -3.99
C PRO A 97 1.30 0.41 -3.32
N ASP A 98 0.83 0.98 -2.24
CA ASP A 98 -0.40 0.58 -1.54
C ASP A 98 -1.57 1.52 -1.89
N GLU A 99 -2.69 1.40 -1.20
CA GLU A 99 -3.88 2.25 -1.42
C GLU A 99 -3.59 3.75 -1.22
N ASP A 100 -2.60 4.10 -0.39
CA ASP A 100 -2.26 5.50 -0.09
C ASP A 100 -1.25 6.08 -1.09
N THR A 101 -0.30 5.27 -1.55
CA THR A 101 0.78 5.69 -2.44
C THR A 101 0.54 5.38 -3.90
N LYS A 102 -0.52 4.61 -4.22
CA LYS A 102 -0.90 4.32 -5.62
C LYS A 102 -1.13 5.59 -6.44
N GLY A 103 -1.69 6.63 -5.82
CA GLY A 103 -1.91 7.94 -6.44
C GLY A 103 -0.60 8.65 -6.77
N ASP A 104 0.34 8.67 -5.84
CA ASP A 104 1.66 9.29 -6.02
C ASP A 104 2.47 8.53 -7.08
N ALA A 105 2.50 7.21 -6.99
CA ALA A 105 3.17 6.37 -7.99
C ALA A 105 2.55 6.54 -9.38
N ALA A 106 1.23 6.63 -9.48
CA ALA A 106 0.53 6.91 -10.74
C ALA A 106 0.88 8.30 -11.27
N CYS A 107 0.87 9.33 -10.44
CA CYS A 107 1.23 10.70 -10.82
C CYS A 107 2.66 10.77 -11.38
N LEU A 108 3.62 10.16 -10.68
CA LEU A 108 5.01 10.09 -11.13
C LEU A 108 5.15 9.44 -12.52
N LEU A 109 4.39 8.38 -12.79
CA LEU A 109 4.43 7.73 -14.11
C LEU A 109 3.82 8.60 -15.21
N THR A 110 2.91 9.51 -14.90
CA THR A 110 2.41 10.48 -15.88
C THR A 110 3.39 11.62 -16.17
N GLU A 111 4.33 11.86 -15.26
CA GLU A 111 5.38 12.88 -15.39
C GLU A 111 6.67 12.33 -16.04
N LEU A 112 6.69 11.05 -16.40
CA LEU A 112 7.85 10.37 -16.97
C LEU A 112 8.28 11.03 -18.28
N VAL A 113 9.57 11.35 -18.41
CA VAL A 113 10.15 11.98 -19.58
C VAL A 113 11.08 11.00 -20.30
N CYS A 114 10.80 10.76 -21.57
CA CYS A 114 11.66 9.95 -22.43
C CYS A 114 12.54 10.86 -23.29
N ALA A 115 13.86 10.62 -23.31
CA ALA A 115 14.80 11.42 -24.08
C ALA A 115 14.66 11.19 -25.62
N GLU A 116 14.14 10.01 -26.00
CA GLU A 116 13.97 9.55 -27.37
C GLU A 116 12.70 8.69 -27.47
N GLU A 117 12.29 8.32 -28.67
CA GLU A 117 11.20 7.33 -28.88
C GLU A 117 11.54 6.06 -28.13
N THR A 118 10.71 5.68 -27.19
CA THR A 118 11.01 4.65 -26.17
C THR A 118 9.94 3.57 -26.16
N TRP A 119 10.37 2.31 -26.24
CA TRP A 119 9.50 1.13 -26.06
C TRP A 119 9.79 0.46 -24.73
N LEU A 120 8.78 0.33 -23.89
CA LEU A 120 8.84 -0.45 -22.66
C LEU A 120 8.06 -1.75 -22.85
N VAL A 121 8.79 -2.86 -22.97
CA VAL A 121 8.22 -4.21 -23.11
C VAL A 121 8.10 -4.85 -21.74
N ILE A 122 6.88 -5.19 -21.32
CA ILE A 122 6.57 -5.85 -20.05
C ILE A 122 6.11 -7.28 -20.38
N ASP A 123 6.96 -8.25 -20.13
CA ASP A 123 6.68 -9.67 -20.41
C ASP A 123 6.16 -10.38 -19.16
N ASP A 124 5.25 -11.35 -19.36
CA ASP A 124 4.53 -12.08 -18.31
C ASP A 124 3.81 -11.16 -17.31
N PHE A 125 3.18 -10.09 -17.81
CA PHE A 125 2.49 -9.05 -17.05
C PHE A 125 1.48 -9.60 -16.04
N GLN A 126 0.89 -10.77 -16.26
CA GLN A 126 -0.05 -11.40 -15.32
C GLN A 126 0.56 -11.67 -13.93
N LEU A 127 1.89 -11.79 -13.84
CA LEU A 127 2.60 -11.99 -12.57
C LEU A 127 2.73 -10.67 -11.79
N PHE A 128 2.72 -9.55 -12.49
CA PHE A 128 2.87 -8.22 -11.93
C PHE A 128 1.51 -7.51 -11.73
N GLN A 129 0.51 -7.85 -12.55
CA GLN A 129 -0.83 -7.25 -12.53
C GLN A 129 -1.58 -7.45 -11.20
N THR A 130 -1.36 -8.58 -10.53
CA THR A 130 -2.04 -8.90 -9.25
C THR A 130 -1.41 -8.20 -8.05
N VAL A 131 -0.24 -7.63 -8.22
CA VAL A 131 0.66 -7.15 -7.20
C VAL A 131 0.64 -5.64 -7.11
N VAL A 132 0.49 -4.97 -8.24
CA VAL A 132 0.53 -3.50 -8.33
C VAL A 132 -0.89 -2.97 -8.59
N PRO A 133 -1.33 -1.92 -7.88
CA PRO A 133 -2.66 -1.36 -8.05
C PRO A 133 -2.98 -0.97 -9.49
N GLU A 134 -4.23 -1.20 -9.92
CA GLU A 134 -4.69 -0.91 -11.29
C GLU A 134 -4.49 0.56 -11.69
N THR A 135 -4.57 1.47 -10.71
CA THR A 135 -4.34 2.92 -10.93
C THR A 135 -2.95 3.22 -11.48
N VAL A 136 -1.93 2.49 -11.02
CA VAL A 136 -0.53 2.66 -11.45
C VAL A 136 -0.38 2.23 -12.92
N TRP A 137 -0.97 1.09 -13.29
CA TRP A 137 -0.97 0.61 -14.68
C TRP A 137 -1.76 1.52 -15.61
N ASN A 138 -2.93 1.99 -15.16
CA ASN A 138 -3.74 2.93 -15.95
C ASN A 138 -2.97 4.23 -16.22
N ALA A 139 -2.20 4.72 -15.24
CA ALA A 139 -1.36 5.90 -15.44
C ALA A 139 -0.34 5.70 -16.56
N LEU A 140 0.37 4.57 -16.55
CA LEU A 140 1.36 4.25 -17.57
C LEU A 140 0.72 4.05 -18.96
N ILE A 141 -0.42 3.34 -19.01
CA ILE A 141 -1.11 2.98 -20.26
C ILE A 141 -1.81 4.20 -20.89
N GLU A 142 -2.41 5.07 -20.08
CA GLU A 142 -3.28 6.14 -20.55
C GLU A 142 -2.57 7.49 -20.63
N TYR A 143 -1.68 7.76 -19.68
CA TYR A 143 -1.12 9.10 -19.43
C TYR A 143 0.40 9.17 -19.49
N GLY A 144 1.10 8.09 -19.85
CA GLY A 144 2.55 8.10 -20.04
C GLY A 144 3.00 9.15 -21.08
N ALA A 145 4.31 9.40 -21.16
CA ALA A 145 4.90 10.34 -22.12
C ALA A 145 4.42 10.09 -23.58
N GLU A 146 4.31 11.13 -24.38
CA GLU A 146 3.83 11.00 -25.78
C GLU A 146 4.71 10.07 -26.61
N ASN A 147 6.01 10.04 -26.34
CA ASN A 147 7.01 9.21 -26.99
C ASN A 147 7.34 7.92 -26.21
N LEU A 148 6.48 7.51 -25.28
CA LEU A 148 6.56 6.21 -24.60
C LEU A 148 5.53 5.25 -25.18
N HIS A 149 6.00 4.15 -25.74
CA HIS A 149 5.20 3.04 -26.24
C HIS A 149 5.29 1.86 -25.27
N THR A 150 4.21 1.51 -24.61
CA THR A 150 4.18 0.37 -23.68
C THR A 150 3.69 -0.88 -24.40
N VAL A 151 4.47 -1.96 -24.35
CA VAL A 151 4.11 -3.27 -24.92
C VAL A 151 3.90 -4.27 -23.79
N ILE A 152 2.66 -4.69 -23.58
CA ILE A 152 2.27 -5.62 -22.52
C ILE A 152 2.03 -7.01 -23.11
N LEU A 153 2.83 -7.99 -22.66
CA LEU A 153 2.67 -9.39 -23.02
C LEU A 153 2.08 -10.15 -21.82
N THR A 154 0.92 -10.79 -22.01
CA THR A 154 0.23 -11.46 -20.91
C THR A 154 -0.37 -12.80 -21.34
N GLN A 155 -0.47 -13.73 -20.37
CA GLN A 155 -1.11 -15.04 -20.59
C GLN A 155 -2.59 -15.03 -20.16
N ARG A 156 -3.02 -14.03 -19.39
CA ARG A 156 -4.40 -13.88 -18.93
C ARG A 156 -5.10 -12.77 -19.69
N PRO A 157 -6.40 -12.90 -19.95
CA PRO A 157 -7.18 -11.80 -20.50
C PRO A 157 -7.11 -10.57 -19.60
N VAL A 158 -6.84 -9.43 -20.19
CA VAL A 158 -6.94 -8.14 -19.49
C VAL A 158 -8.39 -7.69 -19.44
N LYS A 159 -8.74 -6.81 -18.51
CA LYS A 159 -10.10 -6.27 -18.41
C LYS A 159 -10.50 -5.55 -19.71
N ILE A 160 -11.70 -5.81 -20.19
CA ILE A 160 -12.25 -5.21 -21.44
C ILE A 160 -12.09 -3.68 -21.47
N ARG A 161 -12.19 -3.01 -20.32
CA ARG A 161 -12.01 -1.55 -20.22
C ARG A 161 -10.64 -1.08 -20.68
N MET A 162 -9.59 -1.89 -20.52
CA MET A 162 -8.23 -1.53 -20.97
C MET A 162 -8.09 -1.66 -22.49
N THR A 163 -8.78 -2.61 -23.11
CA THR A 163 -8.66 -2.88 -24.56
C THR A 163 -9.47 -1.94 -25.42
N LEU A 164 -10.46 -1.25 -24.86
CA LEU A 164 -11.34 -0.33 -25.59
C LEU A 164 -10.89 1.13 -25.54
N LYS A 165 -9.72 1.42 -24.95
CA LYS A 165 -9.24 2.80 -24.79
C LYS A 165 -8.61 3.33 -26.09
N PRO A 166 -8.74 4.63 -26.38
CA PRO A 166 -8.05 5.27 -27.50
C PRO A 166 -6.54 5.08 -27.40
N GLY A 167 -5.88 4.75 -28.50
CA GLY A 167 -4.42 4.56 -28.56
C GLY A 167 -3.93 3.20 -28.05
N VAL A 168 -4.84 2.28 -27.68
CA VAL A 168 -4.52 0.90 -27.30
C VAL A 168 -4.74 -0.03 -28.49
N LEU A 169 -3.67 -0.74 -28.88
CA LEU A 169 -3.72 -1.87 -29.82
C LEU A 169 -3.86 -3.15 -29.01
N TYR A 170 -4.90 -3.92 -29.25
CA TYR A 170 -5.08 -5.24 -28.66
C TYR A 170 -4.91 -6.34 -29.69
N ILE A 171 -3.99 -7.28 -29.40
CA ILE A 171 -3.73 -8.48 -30.18
C ILE A 171 -4.08 -9.67 -29.30
N GLY A 172 -5.17 -10.34 -29.62
CA GLY A 172 -5.70 -11.44 -28.83
C GLY A 172 -5.18 -12.82 -29.26
N ARG A 173 -5.66 -13.87 -28.58
CA ARG A 173 -5.34 -15.28 -28.89
C ARG A 173 -5.67 -15.60 -30.35
N GLU A 174 -6.84 -15.17 -30.85
CA GLU A 174 -7.28 -15.47 -32.23
C GLU A 174 -6.39 -14.80 -33.29
N ASP A 175 -5.78 -13.66 -32.95
CA ASP A 175 -4.81 -12.98 -33.82
C ASP A 175 -3.46 -13.67 -33.84
N MET A 176 -3.06 -14.27 -32.73
CA MET A 176 -1.78 -14.97 -32.58
C MET A 176 -1.80 -16.39 -33.13
N ARG A 177 -2.97 -17.05 -33.21
CA ARG A 177 -3.06 -18.41 -33.76
C ARG A 177 -2.86 -18.40 -35.28
N LEU A 178 -2.18 -19.43 -35.79
CA LEU A 178 -2.07 -19.62 -37.21
C LEU A 178 -3.36 -20.26 -37.77
N THR A 179 -3.87 -19.71 -38.87
CA THR A 179 -4.94 -20.34 -39.64
C THR A 179 -4.44 -21.59 -40.36
N GLU A 180 -5.33 -22.37 -40.94
CA GLU A 180 -4.98 -23.55 -41.73
C GLU A 180 -4.01 -23.19 -42.90
N CYS A 181 -4.29 -22.07 -43.58
CA CYS A 181 -3.44 -21.57 -44.66
C CYS A 181 -2.03 -21.19 -44.17
N GLU A 182 -2.00 -20.36 -43.10
CA GLU A 182 -0.77 -19.90 -42.44
C GLU A 182 0.06 -21.08 -41.86
N THR A 183 -0.61 -22.15 -41.42
CA THR A 183 0.05 -23.40 -40.98
C THR A 183 0.78 -24.04 -42.14
N GLY A 184 0.15 -24.12 -43.33
CA GLY A 184 0.80 -24.63 -44.51
C GLY A 184 2.00 -23.78 -44.96
N GLU A 185 1.85 -22.45 -44.92
CA GLU A 185 2.93 -21.50 -45.21
C GLU A 185 4.12 -21.63 -44.23
N TYR A 186 3.84 -21.82 -42.94
CA TYR A 186 4.86 -22.03 -41.91
C TYR A 186 5.70 -23.28 -42.18
N PHE A 187 5.04 -24.41 -42.49
CA PHE A 187 5.76 -25.64 -42.81
C PHE A 187 6.57 -25.49 -44.12
N ALA A 188 5.99 -24.87 -45.15
CA ALA A 188 6.69 -24.59 -46.41
C ALA A 188 7.92 -23.69 -46.22
N TRP A 189 7.80 -22.66 -45.38
CA TRP A 189 8.89 -21.77 -44.99
C TRP A 189 10.03 -22.53 -44.26
N CYS A 190 9.67 -23.53 -43.44
CA CYS A 190 10.66 -24.43 -42.82
C CYS A 190 11.20 -25.53 -43.77
N GLY A 191 10.83 -25.51 -45.05
CA GLY A 191 11.31 -26.46 -46.02
C GLY A 191 10.54 -27.79 -46.09
N VAL A 192 9.36 -27.87 -45.48
CA VAL A 192 8.49 -29.06 -45.48
C VAL A 192 7.21 -28.75 -46.27
N SER A 193 7.02 -29.45 -47.39
CA SER A 193 5.78 -29.35 -48.19
C SER A 193 4.79 -30.37 -47.73
N LEU A 194 3.63 -29.92 -47.20
CA LEU A 194 2.56 -30.77 -46.75
C LEU A 194 1.42 -30.87 -47.76
N LEU A 195 0.75 -32.02 -47.82
CA LEU A 195 -0.51 -32.16 -48.55
C LEU A 195 -1.65 -31.43 -47.84
N PRO A 196 -2.68 -30.98 -48.57
CA PRO A 196 -3.81 -30.25 -47.96
C PRO A 196 -4.49 -31.00 -46.82
N GLU A 197 -4.60 -32.33 -46.86
CA GLU A 197 -5.13 -33.16 -45.80
C GLU A 197 -4.23 -33.21 -44.58
N GLN A 198 -2.92 -33.19 -44.77
CA GLN A 198 -1.95 -33.12 -43.66
C GLN A 198 -2.01 -31.75 -42.96
N ILE A 199 -2.13 -30.67 -43.76
CA ILE A 199 -2.30 -29.33 -43.20
C ILE A 199 -3.56 -29.26 -42.35
N ARG A 200 -4.72 -29.74 -42.83
CA ARG A 200 -5.97 -29.80 -42.09
C ARG A 200 -5.84 -30.61 -40.78
N THR A 201 -5.20 -31.76 -40.87
CA THR A 201 -4.98 -32.63 -39.72
C THR A 201 -4.13 -31.94 -38.66
N VAL A 202 -2.95 -31.39 -39.04
CA VAL A 202 -2.05 -30.70 -38.10
C VAL A 202 -2.71 -29.46 -37.54
N SER A 203 -3.37 -28.65 -38.35
CA SER A 203 -4.08 -27.43 -37.91
C SER A 203 -5.20 -27.76 -36.93
N ARG A 204 -5.96 -28.85 -37.12
CA ARG A 204 -6.99 -29.31 -36.22
C ARG A 204 -6.43 -29.71 -34.86
N TYR A 205 -5.32 -30.46 -34.81
CA TYR A 205 -4.72 -30.96 -33.57
C TYR A 205 -3.99 -29.89 -32.79
N THR A 206 -3.38 -28.93 -33.46
CA THR A 206 -2.63 -27.84 -32.82
C THR A 206 -3.46 -26.60 -32.55
N GLU A 207 -4.67 -26.52 -33.16
CA GLU A 207 -5.49 -25.30 -33.15
C GLU A 207 -4.73 -24.03 -33.59
N GLY A 208 -3.69 -24.19 -34.45
CA GLY A 208 -2.84 -23.10 -34.88
C GLY A 208 -1.84 -22.60 -33.80
N TRP A 209 -1.65 -23.36 -32.75
CA TRP A 209 -0.71 -23.00 -31.69
C TRP A 209 0.72 -23.24 -32.10
N ILE A 210 1.52 -22.17 -32.24
CA ILE A 210 2.87 -22.22 -32.83
C ILE A 210 3.84 -23.14 -32.09
N ALA A 211 3.75 -23.28 -30.76
CA ALA A 211 4.61 -24.21 -30.01
C ALA A 211 4.32 -25.67 -30.41
N ALA A 212 3.03 -26.05 -30.49
CA ALA A 212 2.63 -27.37 -30.94
C ALA A 212 2.98 -27.61 -32.41
N LEU A 213 2.78 -26.61 -33.27
CA LEU A 213 3.21 -26.68 -34.69
C LEU A 213 4.72 -26.89 -34.81
N ARG A 214 5.51 -26.24 -33.97
CA ARG A 214 6.97 -26.40 -33.95
C ARG A 214 7.39 -27.81 -33.50
N LEU A 215 6.66 -28.38 -32.53
CA LEU A 215 6.89 -29.75 -32.11
C LEU A 215 6.50 -30.74 -33.19
N GLN A 216 5.36 -30.55 -33.86
CA GLN A 216 4.91 -31.36 -34.98
C GLN A 216 5.90 -31.29 -36.17
N LEU A 217 6.39 -30.11 -36.49
CA LEU A 217 7.42 -29.89 -37.50
C LEU A 217 8.68 -30.67 -37.16
N LYS A 218 9.17 -30.59 -35.91
CA LYS A 218 10.35 -31.31 -35.47
C LYS A 218 10.14 -32.81 -35.58
N CYS A 219 9.02 -33.32 -35.09
CA CYS A 219 8.70 -34.74 -35.23
C CYS A 219 8.65 -35.21 -36.71
N TYR A 220 7.96 -34.45 -37.55
CA TYR A 220 7.90 -34.76 -39.00
C TYR A 220 9.28 -34.76 -39.68
N MET A 221 10.15 -33.83 -39.29
CA MET A 221 11.51 -33.78 -39.80
C MET A 221 12.36 -34.97 -39.32
N ASP A 222 12.15 -35.44 -38.10
CA ASP A 222 12.89 -36.54 -37.50
C ASP A 222 12.36 -37.91 -37.94
N THR A 223 11.06 -38.09 -38.11
CA THR A 223 10.39 -39.38 -38.32
C THR A 223 9.70 -39.53 -39.68
N GLY A 224 9.41 -38.43 -40.36
CA GLY A 224 8.64 -38.41 -41.63
C GLY A 224 7.09 -38.52 -41.40
N SER A 225 6.63 -38.50 -40.16
CA SER A 225 5.21 -38.60 -39.80
C SER A 225 4.82 -37.61 -38.69
N PHE A 226 3.55 -37.23 -38.67
CA PHE A 226 3.00 -36.44 -37.59
C PHE A 226 2.57 -37.31 -36.40
N LEU A 227 2.64 -36.72 -35.24
CA LEU A 227 2.06 -37.33 -34.03
C LEU A 227 0.53 -37.16 -34.07
N ASP A 228 -0.16 -38.28 -33.88
CA ASP A 228 -1.63 -38.28 -33.76
C ASP A 228 -2.03 -38.11 -32.29
N THR A 229 -1.73 -36.95 -31.73
CA THR A 229 -2.00 -36.66 -30.34
C THR A 229 -2.89 -35.42 -30.19
N ARG A 230 -3.91 -35.53 -29.37
CA ARG A 230 -4.84 -34.43 -29.03
C ARG A 230 -4.46 -33.69 -27.77
N ASP A 231 -3.55 -34.27 -26.99
CA ASP A 231 -3.10 -33.75 -25.72
C ASP A 231 -1.66 -33.21 -25.84
N ILE A 232 -1.48 -31.97 -25.47
CA ILE A 232 -0.15 -31.30 -25.54
C ILE A 232 0.83 -31.97 -24.58
N HIS A 233 0.38 -32.44 -23.42
CA HIS A 233 1.22 -33.16 -22.46
C HIS A 233 1.75 -34.45 -23.07
N ARG A 234 0.92 -35.17 -23.80
CA ARG A 234 1.34 -36.37 -24.52
C ARG A 234 2.35 -36.01 -25.61
N LEU A 235 2.13 -34.91 -26.34
CA LEU A 235 3.04 -34.40 -27.34
C LEU A 235 4.42 -34.05 -26.74
N ILE A 236 4.47 -33.36 -25.64
CA ILE A 236 5.70 -33.04 -24.92
C ILE A 236 6.35 -34.30 -24.39
N GLY A 237 5.55 -35.24 -23.86
CA GLY A 237 6.02 -36.55 -23.44
C GLY A 237 6.78 -37.26 -24.56
N GLU A 238 6.13 -37.46 -25.72
CA GLU A 238 6.70 -38.24 -26.85
C GLU A 238 7.84 -37.50 -27.58
N VAL A 239 7.80 -36.18 -27.70
CA VAL A 239 8.78 -35.42 -28.52
C VAL A 239 9.97 -34.92 -27.69
N VAL A 240 9.80 -34.63 -26.44
CA VAL A 240 10.83 -34.08 -25.55
C VAL A 240 11.22 -35.06 -24.47
N TRP A 241 10.25 -35.48 -23.63
CA TRP A 241 10.49 -36.23 -22.43
C TRP A 241 11.07 -37.62 -22.66
N ASP A 242 10.49 -38.40 -23.58
CA ASP A 242 10.93 -39.78 -23.89
C ASP A 242 12.31 -39.85 -24.57
N LYS A 243 12.82 -38.70 -25.03
CA LYS A 243 14.16 -38.62 -25.64
C LYS A 243 15.26 -38.23 -24.64
N LEU A 244 14.88 -37.84 -23.45
CA LEU A 244 15.81 -37.53 -22.38
C LEU A 244 16.27 -38.81 -21.68
N THR A 245 17.51 -38.81 -21.25
CA THR A 245 18.00 -39.86 -20.36
C THR A 245 17.29 -39.83 -19.02
N GLN A 246 17.29 -40.93 -18.29
CA GLN A 246 16.69 -40.99 -16.96
C GLN A 246 17.27 -39.96 -15.97
N GLU A 247 18.56 -39.65 -16.11
CA GLU A 247 19.26 -38.65 -15.32
C GLU A 247 18.76 -37.24 -15.63
N GLU A 248 18.53 -36.92 -16.89
CA GLU A 248 17.99 -35.64 -17.36
C GLU A 248 16.52 -35.48 -16.93
N GLN A 249 15.72 -36.53 -17.05
CA GLN A 249 14.34 -36.55 -16.58
C GLN A 249 14.26 -36.29 -15.06
N ASN A 250 15.05 -37.02 -14.28
CA ASN A 250 15.11 -36.84 -12.82
C ASN A 250 15.52 -35.43 -12.44
N PHE A 251 16.51 -34.87 -13.14
CA PHE A 251 16.95 -33.50 -12.92
C PHE A 251 15.84 -32.49 -13.20
N LEU A 252 15.13 -32.63 -14.32
CA LEU A 252 14.02 -31.72 -14.65
C LEU A 252 12.87 -31.80 -13.68
N LEU A 253 12.58 -32.99 -13.13
CA LEU A 253 11.59 -33.14 -12.05
C LEU A 253 12.05 -32.46 -10.76
N LEU A 254 13.33 -32.59 -10.41
CA LEU A 254 13.90 -31.96 -9.22
C LEU A 254 13.80 -30.43 -9.25
N ILE A 255 13.99 -29.80 -10.44
CA ILE A 255 13.92 -28.34 -10.58
C ILE A 255 12.53 -27.81 -10.89
N SER A 256 11.57 -28.67 -11.21
CA SER A 256 10.20 -28.28 -11.63
C SER A 256 9.38 -27.50 -10.59
N PRO A 257 9.67 -27.52 -9.27
CA PRO A 257 9.04 -26.59 -8.34
C PRO A 257 9.30 -25.12 -8.63
N PHE A 258 10.42 -24.83 -9.29
CA PHE A 258 10.88 -23.47 -9.60
C PHE A 258 10.56 -23.06 -11.04
N ASP A 259 10.34 -21.76 -11.28
CA ASP A 259 10.15 -21.23 -12.64
C ASP A 259 11.46 -21.04 -13.39
N SER A 260 12.54 -20.89 -12.65
CA SER A 260 13.91 -20.76 -13.18
C SER A 260 14.91 -21.31 -12.18
N TYR A 261 16.10 -21.61 -12.65
CA TYR A 261 17.16 -22.15 -11.80
C TYR A 261 18.55 -21.63 -12.20
N THR A 262 19.45 -21.63 -11.23
CA THR A 262 20.90 -21.41 -11.42
C THR A 262 21.65 -22.74 -11.34
N TYR A 263 22.91 -22.77 -11.75
CA TYR A 263 23.73 -23.96 -11.53
C TYR A 263 23.96 -24.27 -10.05
N GLN A 264 24.04 -23.26 -9.18
CA GLN A 264 24.14 -23.47 -7.73
C GLN A 264 22.88 -24.15 -7.19
N GLN A 265 21.72 -23.69 -7.59
CA GLN A 265 20.44 -24.30 -7.22
C GLN A 265 20.33 -25.72 -7.74
N ALA A 266 20.68 -25.97 -9.02
CA ALA A 266 20.70 -27.28 -9.61
C ALA A 266 21.64 -28.26 -8.87
N ALA A 267 22.83 -27.79 -8.46
CA ALA A 267 23.77 -28.58 -7.67
C ALA A 267 23.20 -28.96 -6.29
N HIS A 268 22.57 -27.99 -5.62
CA HIS A 268 21.90 -28.22 -4.32
C HIS A 268 20.77 -29.27 -4.45
N MET A 269 19.89 -29.10 -5.45
CA MET A 269 18.77 -30.04 -5.68
C MET A 269 19.24 -31.47 -6.01
N LEU A 270 20.41 -31.60 -6.61
CA LEU A 270 21.08 -32.88 -6.88
C LEU A 270 21.93 -33.39 -5.69
N ASN A 271 22.03 -32.63 -4.61
CA ASN A 271 22.93 -32.89 -3.47
C ASN A 271 24.40 -33.07 -3.90
N LEU A 272 24.88 -32.20 -4.82
CA LEU A 272 26.24 -32.19 -5.36
C LEU A 272 26.93 -30.85 -5.10
N GLN A 273 28.25 -30.79 -5.12
CA GLN A 273 29.00 -29.54 -5.01
C GLN A 273 28.99 -28.74 -6.32
N GLU A 274 29.00 -29.43 -7.46
CA GLU A 274 28.93 -28.85 -8.80
C GLU A 274 27.97 -29.62 -9.68
N VAL A 275 27.39 -28.93 -10.70
CA VAL A 275 26.48 -29.55 -11.64
C VAL A 275 27.24 -30.52 -12.59
N PRO A 276 26.70 -31.71 -12.83
CA PRO A 276 27.26 -32.63 -13.84
C PRO A 276 27.22 -32.09 -15.26
N GLU A 277 28.06 -32.64 -16.14
CA GLU A 277 28.13 -32.19 -17.52
C GLU A 277 26.80 -32.38 -18.28
N TYR A 278 26.01 -33.41 -17.98
CA TYR A 278 24.72 -33.61 -18.63
C TYR A 278 23.74 -32.47 -18.30
N VAL A 279 23.77 -31.92 -17.07
CA VAL A 279 22.96 -30.75 -16.71
C VAL A 279 23.38 -29.50 -17.48
N ARG A 280 24.72 -29.30 -17.65
CA ARG A 280 25.22 -28.16 -18.43
C ARG A 280 24.80 -28.28 -19.90
N THR A 281 24.95 -29.47 -20.48
CA THR A 281 24.56 -29.78 -21.86
C THR A 281 23.04 -29.59 -22.05
N LEU A 282 22.23 -30.14 -21.16
CA LEU A 282 20.78 -30.01 -21.21
C LEU A 282 20.35 -28.54 -21.13
N SER A 283 20.92 -27.79 -20.17
CA SER A 283 20.56 -26.37 -19.95
C SER A 283 20.96 -25.47 -21.12
N LEU A 284 22.02 -25.80 -21.84
CA LEU A 284 22.53 -24.96 -22.94
C LEU A 284 21.98 -25.35 -24.32
N HIS A 285 21.64 -26.61 -24.54
CA HIS A 285 21.28 -27.12 -25.85
C HIS A 285 19.84 -27.60 -26.00
N ASN A 286 19.05 -27.61 -24.91
CA ASN A 286 17.65 -27.95 -25.01
C ASN A 286 16.82 -26.73 -25.48
N ASN A 287 16.08 -26.89 -26.56
CA ASN A 287 15.25 -25.84 -27.17
C ASN A 287 14.09 -25.35 -26.30
N PHE A 288 13.79 -26.02 -25.20
CA PHE A 288 12.74 -25.66 -24.23
C PHE A 288 13.30 -25.10 -22.93
N ILE A 289 14.61 -24.88 -22.84
CA ILE A 289 15.29 -24.21 -21.73
C ILE A 289 15.96 -22.96 -22.27
N PHE A 290 15.54 -21.79 -21.79
CA PHE A 290 16.08 -20.51 -22.20
C PHE A 290 17.13 -20.06 -21.19
N LYS A 291 18.28 -19.62 -21.70
CA LYS A 291 19.31 -18.99 -20.88
C LYS A 291 19.13 -17.49 -20.93
N ASP A 292 18.98 -16.87 -19.77
CA ASP A 292 19.08 -15.41 -19.66
C ASP A 292 20.56 -15.00 -19.81
N ALA A 293 20.83 -14.11 -20.77
CA ALA A 293 22.20 -13.67 -21.07
C ALA A 293 22.82 -12.83 -19.95
N HIS A 294 21.99 -12.20 -19.09
CA HIS A 294 22.45 -11.25 -18.07
C HIS A 294 22.56 -11.84 -16.66
N CYS A 295 21.71 -12.82 -16.34
CA CYS A 295 21.57 -13.32 -14.95
C CYS A 295 22.08 -14.74 -14.73
N HIS A 296 22.61 -15.45 -15.75
CA HIS A 296 22.98 -16.87 -15.67
C HIS A 296 21.84 -17.78 -15.15
N LEU A 297 20.60 -17.37 -15.39
CA LEU A 297 19.39 -18.10 -15.07
C LEU A 297 18.97 -18.96 -16.25
N PHE A 298 18.48 -20.16 -15.96
CA PHE A 298 17.89 -21.08 -16.93
C PHE A 298 16.39 -21.18 -16.64
N ARG A 299 15.57 -20.93 -17.66
CA ARG A 299 14.11 -20.95 -17.54
C ARG A 299 13.52 -22.01 -18.47
N PRO A 300 12.91 -23.07 -17.95
CA PRO A 300 12.13 -23.99 -18.76
C PRO A 300 10.95 -23.25 -19.42
N HIS A 301 10.62 -23.63 -20.66
CA HIS A 301 9.42 -23.13 -21.33
C HIS A 301 8.19 -23.46 -20.47
N SER A 302 7.23 -22.54 -20.36
CA SER A 302 6.07 -22.70 -19.49
C SER A 302 5.28 -24.01 -19.74
N THR A 303 5.11 -24.40 -21.00
CA THR A 303 4.47 -25.69 -21.34
C THR A 303 5.26 -26.92 -20.91
N LEU A 304 6.60 -26.85 -20.99
CA LEU A 304 7.43 -27.93 -20.45
C LEU A 304 7.31 -27.95 -18.93
N LEU A 305 7.32 -26.78 -18.29
CA LEU A 305 7.19 -26.68 -16.83
C LEU A 305 5.83 -27.19 -16.32
N GLU A 306 4.73 -26.86 -17.02
CA GLU A 306 3.40 -27.40 -16.71
C GLU A 306 3.37 -28.95 -16.84
N PHE A 307 3.97 -29.49 -17.91
CA PHE A 307 4.13 -30.94 -18.08
C PHE A 307 4.93 -31.53 -16.91
N LEU A 308 6.11 -30.98 -16.61
CA LEU A 308 6.98 -31.44 -15.51
C LEU A 308 6.26 -31.41 -14.15
N ARG A 309 5.47 -30.35 -13.90
CA ARG A 309 4.64 -30.25 -12.68
C ARG A 309 3.52 -31.27 -12.63
N SER A 310 2.97 -31.64 -13.78
CA SER A 310 2.00 -32.74 -13.90
C SER A 310 2.65 -34.09 -13.60
N GLU A 311 3.83 -34.36 -14.16
CA GLU A 311 4.61 -35.56 -13.88
C GLU A 311 5.06 -35.60 -12.41
N LEU A 312 5.53 -34.48 -11.86
CA LEU A 312 5.84 -34.36 -10.44
C LEU A 312 4.64 -34.73 -9.55
N ALA A 313 3.43 -34.27 -9.92
CA ALA A 313 2.20 -34.58 -9.17
C ALA A 313 1.83 -36.08 -9.23
N ALA A 314 2.22 -36.78 -10.28
CA ALA A 314 2.00 -38.21 -10.48
C ALA A 314 3.04 -39.08 -9.77
N LEU A 315 4.15 -38.53 -9.27
CA LEU A 315 5.17 -39.29 -8.56
C LEU A 315 4.64 -39.87 -7.23
N PRO A 316 5.24 -40.96 -6.74
CA PRO A 316 4.97 -41.46 -5.39
C PRO A 316 5.19 -40.33 -4.35
N GLU A 317 4.38 -40.39 -3.29
CA GLU A 317 4.39 -39.32 -2.24
C GLU A 317 5.79 -39.16 -1.62
N GLU A 318 6.52 -40.20 -1.41
CA GLU A 318 7.89 -40.14 -0.86
C GLU A 318 8.84 -39.33 -1.73
N MET A 319 8.77 -39.52 -3.07
CA MET A 319 9.59 -38.75 -4.01
C MET A 319 9.19 -37.28 -4.06
N ARG A 320 7.88 -37.02 -4.10
CA ARG A 320 7.35 -35.64 -4.04
C ARG A 320 7.81 -34.94 -2.76
N ARG A 321 7.69 -35.61 -1.63
CA ARG A 321 8.15 -35.12 -0.33
C ARG A 321 9.63 -34.76 -0.38
N HIS A 322 10.47 -35.63 -0.93
CA HIS A 322 11.91 -35.37 -1.07
C HIS A 322 12.17 -34.11 -1.91
N ILE A 323 11.53 -33.98 -3.07
CA ILE A 323 11.73 -32.84 -3.99
C ILE A 323 11.33 -31.54 -3.33
N PHE A 324 10.12 -31.47 -2.73
CA PHE A 324 9.67 -30.24 -2.07
C PHE A 324 10.47 -29.93 -0.80
N THR A 325 10.96 -30.93 -0.09
CA THR A 325 11.87 -30.74 1.05
C THR A 325 13.17 -30.07 0.61
N CYS A 326 13.83 -30.61 -0.42
CA CYS A 326 15.05 -30.01 -0.98
C CYS A 326 14.81 -28.60 -1.52
N ALA A 327 13.68 -28.35 -2.18
CA ALA A 327 13.29 -27.02 -2.64
C ALA A 327 13.12 -26.03 -1.48
N GLY A 328 12.43 -26.44 -0.41
CA GLY A 328 12.28 -25.65 0.80
C GLY A 328 13.61 -25.35 1.50
N GLU A 329 14.52 -26.33 1.57
CA GLU A 329 15.85 -26.15 2.14
C GLU A 329 16.68 -25.14 1.34
N TRP A 330 16.65 -25.24 0.00
CA TRP A 330 17.30 -24.25 -0.86
C TRP A 330 16.79 -22.83 -0.61
N CYS A 331 15.46 -22.67 -0.59
CA CYS A 331 14.83 -21.37 -0.35
C CYS A 331 15.19 -20.82 1.04
N GLY A 332 15.17 -21.68 2.08
CA GLY A 332 15.53 -21.30 3.44
C GLY A 332 16.99 -20.82 3.56
N LEU A 333 17.93 -21.53 2.91
CA LEU A 333 19.36 -21.16 2.90
C LEU A 333 19.62 -19.83 2.15
N ASN A 334 18.78 -19.47 1.20
CA ASN A 334 18.93 -18.25 0.39
C ASN A 334 18.00 -17.09 0.87
N GLY A 335 17.43 -17.19 2.07
CA GLY A 335 16.62 -16.13 2.66
C GLY A 335 15.21 -15.98 2.03
N GLN A 336 14.77 -16.96 1.24
CA GLN A 336 13.45 -17.01 0.62
C GLN A 336 12.46 -17.76 1.54
N SER A 337 12.29 -17.26 2.76
CA SER A 337 11.55 -17.96 3.83
C SER A 337 10.09 -18.23 3.45
N GLU A 338 9.43 -17.32 2.75
CA GLU A 338 8.04 -17.49 2.28
C GLU A 338 7.91 -18.67 1.31
N GLN A 339 8.78 -18.76 0.30
CA GLN A 339 8.77 -19.90 -0.63
C GLN A 339 9.13 -21.21 0.07
N ALA A 340 10.10 -21.16 1.00
CA ALA A 340 10.45 -22.32 1.83
C ALA A 340 9.24 -22.84 2.62
N MET A 341 8.49 -21.92 3.24
CA MET A 341 7.27 -22.23 3.98
C MET A 341 6.23 -22.93 3.08
N TYR A 342 5.97 -22.41 1.87
CA TYR A 342 5.05 -23.03 0.93
C TYR A 342 5.48 -24.46 0.52
N PHE A 343 6.78 -24.70 0.30
CA PHE A 343 7.26 -26.03 -0.07
C PHE A 343 7.16 -27.02 1.09
N PHE A 344 7.54 -26.62 2.30
CA PHE A 344 7.42 -27.47 3.48
C PHE A 344 5.96 -27.75 3.83
N HIS A 345 5.06 -26.75 3.67
CA HIS A 345 3.63 -26.94 3.87
C HIS A 345 3.03 -28.01 2.95
N ARG A 346 3.43 -28.03 1.66
CA ARG A 346 3.00 -29.05 0.70
C ARG A 346 3.32 -30.48 1.09
N VAL A 347 4.32 -30.66 1.93
CA VAL A 347 4.72 -32.01 2.43
C VAL A 347 4.34 -32.25 3.88
N GLY A 348 3.68 -31.27 4.52
CA GLY A 348 3.28 -31.35 5.92
C GLY A 348 4.46 -31.36 6.89
N ASP A 349 5.61 -30.77 6.50
CA ASP A 349 6.80 -30.68 7.37
C ASP A 349 6.74 -29.37 8.19
N TYR A 350 5.84 -29.34 9.13
CA TYR A 350 5.58 -28.17 9.97
C TYR A 350 6.77 -27.84 10.89
N GLU A 351 7.54 -28.84 11.28
CA GLU A 351 8.76 -28.62 12.07
C GLU A 351 9.81 -27.80 11.30
N LYS A 352 10.04 -28.14 10.02
CA LYS A 352 10.92 -27.33 9.17
C LYS A 352 10.39 -25.91 8.95
N ILE A 353 9.09 -25.75 8.83
CA ILE A 353 8.50 -24.39 8.75
C ILE A 353 8.84 -23.59 10.00
N LEU A 354 8.59 -24.15 11.18
CA LEU A 354 8.89 -23.45 12.43
C LEU A 354 10.38 -23.25 12.66
N SER A 355 11.23 -24.11 12.09
CA SER A 355 12.70 -23.97 12.19
C SER A 355 13.26 -22.78 11.37
N LEU A 356 12.49 -22.23 10.42
CA LEU A 356 12.89 -21.04 9.65
C LEU A 356 13.08 -19.80 10.53
N GLU A 357 12.52 -19.80 11.75
CA GLU A 357 12.55 -18.70 12.74
C GLU A 357 12.03 -17.36 12.16
N PHE A 358 11.54 -17.36 10.92
CA PHE A 358 11.01 -16.19 10.18
C PHE A 358 11.95 -14.98 10.26
N ARG A 359 13.26 -15.23 10.13
CA ARG A 359 14.27 -14.17 10.10
C ARG A 359 14.19 -13.42 8.78
N GLY A 360 14.12 -12.10 8.85
CA GLY A 360 14.05 -11.24 7.66
C GLY A 360 12.74 -11.28 6.90
N MET A 361 11.71 -11.95 7.41
CA MET A 361 10.34 -11.76 6.96
C MET A 361 9.82 -10.48 7.65
N GLU A 362 9.97 -9.37 6.97
CA GLU A 362 9.17 -8.19 7.24
C GLU A 362 7.78 -8.51 6.69
N PHE A 363 6.93 -9.08 7.53
CA PHE A 363 5.51 -9.08 7.25
C PHE A 363 5.04 -7.64 7.45
N GLU A 364 5.03 -6.87 6.37
CA GLU A 364 4.16 -5.70 6.34
C GLU A 364 2.76 -6.21 6.70
N LEU A 365 2.05 -5.47 7.54
CA LEU A 365 0.65 -5.71 7.88
C LEU A 365 -0.21 -5.50 6.64
N THR A 366 0.07 -6.28 5.58
CA THR A 366 -0.73 -6.30 4.38
C THR A 366 -1.80 -7.36 4.57
N GLU A 367 -3.04 -7.02 4.23
CA GLU A 367 -4.22 -7.89 4.20
C GLU A 367 -4.07 -9.06 3.21
N GLU A 368 -2.91 -9.73 3.16
CA GLU A 368 -2.77 -10.96 2.40
C GLU A 368 -3.42 -12.10 3.17
N THR A 369 -4.75 -12.17 3.06
CA THR A 369 -5.61 -13.25 3.57
C THR A 369 -5.00 -14.63 3.35
N ARG A 370 -4.28 -14.85 2.27
CA ARG A 370 -3.65 -16.13 1.95
C ARG A 370 -2.50 -16.52 2.87
N VAL A 371 -1.68 -15.56 3.29
CA VAL A 371 -0.55 -15.84 4.21
C VAL A 371 -1.09 -16.10 5.61
N ALA A 372 -2.06 -15.30 6.06
CA ALA A 372 -2.70 -15.50 7.35
C ALA A 372 -3.40 -16.87 7.45
N ASP A 373 -4.13 -17.28 6.39
CA ASP A 373 -4.78 -18.58 6.34
C ASP A 373 -3.75 -19.74 6.39
N LEU A 374 -2.63 -19.59 5.69
CA LEU A 374 -1.54 -20.56 5.72
C LEU A 374 -0.88 -20.65 7.11
N LEU A 375 -0.62 -19.51 7.75
CA LEU A 375 -0.04 -19.48 9.10
C LEU A 375 -0.99 -20.06 10.15
N GLN A 376 -2.28 -19.82 9.99
CA GLN A 376 -3.33 -20.44 10.79
C GLN A 376 -3.32 -21.97 10.65
N ASP A 377 -3.28 -22.46 9.41
CA ASP A 377 -3.23 -23.88 9.08
C ASP A 377 -1.97 -24.55 9.69
N ILE A 378 -0.81 -23.87 9.61
CA ILE A 378 0.42 -24.34 10.22
C ILE A 378 0.27 -24.50 11.74
N LEU A 379 -0.31 -23.54 12.44
CA LEU A 379 -0.54 -23.65 13.88
C LEU A 379 -1.54 -24.75 14.22
N GLU A 380 -2.59 -24.95 13.43
CA GLU A 380 -3.61 -25.97 13.67
C GLU A 380 -3.08 -27.39 13.51
N HIS A 381 -2.22 -27.63 12.51
CA HIS A 381 -1.72 -28.95 12.19
C HIS A 381 -0.35 -29.28 12.81
N THR A 382 0.28 -28.34 13.52
CA THR A 382 1.54 -28.60 14.22
C THR A 382 1.27 -29.23 15.60
N ASP A 383 1.98 -30.30 15.94
CA ASP A 383 1.90 -30.92 17.25
C ASP A 383 2.38 -29.99 18.38
N ALA A 384 1.78 -30.15 19.57
CA ALA A 384 2.10 -29.34 20.74
C ALA A 384 3.58 -29.41 21.13
N GLU A 385 4.23 -30.59 21.00
CA GLU A 385 5.65 -30.77 21.29
C GLU A 385 6.54 -29.99 20.33
N ILE A 386 6.19 -29.94 19.03
CA ILE A 386 6.90 -29.18 18.01
C ILE A 386 6.75 -27.67 18.25
N LYS A 387 5.54 -27.21 18.61
CA LYS A 387 5.30 -25.80 18.99
C LYS A 387 6.18 -25.37 20.14
N LEU A 388 6.34 -26.21 21.17
CA LEU A 388 7.19 -25.90 22.33
C LEU A 388 8.69 -25.97 22.01
N ARG A 389 9.12 -26.73 20.99
CA ARG A 389 10.52 -26.72 20.50
C ARG A 389 10.87 -25.45 19.71
N HIS A 390 9.89 -24.81 19.08
CA HIS A 390 10.07 -23.63 18.25
C HIS A 390 9.24 -22.43 18.73
N PRO A 391 9.38 -22.02 20.01
CA PRO A 391 8.50 -21.01 20.61
C PRO A 391 8.63 -19.63 19.94
N VAL A 392 9.83 -19.30 19.43
CA VAL A 392 10.09 -18.03 18.72
C VAL A 392 9.22 -17.90 17.49
N SER A 393 9.16 -18.95 16.66
CA SER A 393 8.39 -18.95 15.43
C SER A 393 6.88 -18.90 15.73
N VAL A 394 6.44 -19.66 16.72
CA VAL A 394 5.02 -19.67 17.12
C VAL A 394 4.58 -18.30 17.61
N VAL A 395 5.35 -17.65 18.48
CA VAL A 395 5.08 -16.30 18.98
C VAL A 395 5.00 -15.28 17.82
N LYS A 396 5.93 -15.36 16.86
CA LYS A 396 5.91 -14.50 15.67
C LYS A 396 4.68 -14.75 14.79
N ILE A 397 4.33 -16.02 14.54
CA ILE A 397 3.13 -16.34 13.76
C ILE A 397 1.87 -15.80 14.45
N ILE A 398 1.75 -15.98 15.75
CA ILE A 398 0.61 -15.44 16.52
C ILE A 398 0.56 -13.91 16.36
N PHE A 399 1.70 -13.23 16.44
CA PHE A 399 1.75 -11.78 16.26
C PHE A 399 1.36 -11.34 14.83
N ILE A 400 1.76 -12.11 13.81
CA ILE A 400 1.34 -11.84 12.42
C ILE A 400 -0.17 -11.96 12.25
N LEU A 401 -0.83 -12.91 12.91
CA LEU A 401 -2.29 -13.02 12.89
C LEU A 401 -2.96 -11.76 13.47
N PHE A 402 -2.37 -11.16 14.51
CA PHE A 402 -2.85 -9.86 15.03
C PHE A 402 -2.76 -8.77 13.97
N GLY A 403 -1.61 -8.64 13.32
CA GLY A 403 -1.40 -7.66 12.25
C GLY A 403 -2.30 -7.85 11.02
N ALA A 404 -2.65 -9.10 10.73
CA ALA A 404 -3.59 -9.44 9.66
C ALA A 404 -5.08 -9.24 10.04
N GLY A 405 -5.37 -8.67 11.23
CA GLY A 405 -6.75 -8.44 11.70
C GLY A 405 -7.49 -9.69 12.17
N ARG A 406 -6.79 -10.84 12.33
CA ARG A 406 -7.36 -12.10 12.79
C ARG A 406 -7.42 -12.15 14.33
N TYR A 407 -8.16 -11.21 14.92
CA TYR A 407 -8.15 -10.98 16.39
C TYR A 407 -8.71 -12.15 17.20
N GLU A 408 -9.69 -12.88 16.69
CA GLU A 408 -10.26 -14.06 17.35
C GLU A 408 -9.25 -15.20 17.40
N GLU A 409 -8.63 -15.52 16.28
CA GLU A 409 -7.59 -16.54 16.15
C GLU A 409 -6.36 -16.17 16.98
N PHE A 410 -5.94 -14.92 16.94
CA PHE A 410 -4.86 -14.39 17.77
C PHE A 410 -5.12 -14.62 19.26
N GLY A 411 -6.29 -14.23 19.77
CA GLY A 411 -6.67 -14.43 21.18
C GLY A 411 -6.72 -15.90 21.57
N ARG A 412 -7.28 -16.75 20.72
CA ARG A 412 -7.32 -18.20 20.91
C ARG A 412 -5.91 -18.77 21.04
N TRP A 413 -5.01 -18.47 20.09
CA TRP A 413 -3.65 -18.99 20.11
C TRP A 413 -2.81 -18.51 21.28
N CYS A 414 -2.99 -17.25 21.74
CA CYS A 414 -2.38 -16.78 22.97
C CYS A 414 -2.80 -17.64 24.16
N GLY A 415 -4.10 -17.96 24.28
CA GLY A 415 -4.63 -18.81 25.36
C GLY A 415 -4.14 -20.25 25.28
N GLU A 416 -4.21 -20.87 24.10
CA GLU A 416 -3.75 -22.25 23.88
C GLU A 416 -2.25 -22.41 24.17
N MET A 417 -1.42 -21.49 23.68
CA MET A 417 0.02 -21.53 23.92
C MET A 417 0.38 -21.26 25.38
N SER A 418 -0.35 -20.41 26.09
CA SER A 418 -0.18 -20.23 27.53
C SER A 418 -0.49 -21.51 28.29
N ALA A 419 -1.59 -22.17 27.99
CA ALA A 419 -1.97 -23.45 28.60
C ALA A 419 -0.95 -24.57 28.30
N LEU A 420 -0.44 -24.64 27.05
CA LEU A 420 0.62 -25.58 26.67
C LEU A 420 1.93 -25.30 27.44
N CYS A 421 2.31 -24.03 27.56
CA CYS A 421 3.51 -23.61 28.32
C CYS A 421 3.40 -24.03 29.78
N ASP A 422 2.25 -23.75 30.43
CA ASP A 422 1.98 -24.08 31.83
C ASP A 422 2.04 -25.58 32.09
N GLY A 423 1.47 -26.39 31.19
CA GLY A 423 1.47 -27.84 31.27
C GLY A 423 2.79 -28.51 30.85
N SER A 424 3.77 -27.77 30.34
CA SER A 424 4.99 -28.29 29.77
C SER A 424 6.03 -28.67 30.84
N SER A 425 7.00 -29.51 30.45
CA SER A 425 8.20 -29.82 31.21
C SER A 425 9.40 -28.95 30.85
N LEU A 426 9.17 -27.79 30.22
CA LEU A 426 10.23 -26.84 29.87
C LEU A 426 11.02 -26.39 31.14
N PRO A 427 12.30 -26.13 31.01
CA PRO A 427 13.08 -25.48 32.08
C PRO A 427 12.47 -24.12 32.44
N GLU A 428 12.47 -23.78 33.74
CA GLU A 428 11.86 -22.52 34.21
C GLU A 428 12.32 -21.25 33.46
N PRO A 429 13.60 -21.09 33.03
CA PRO A 429 14.00 -19.92 32.26
C PRO A 429 13.38 -19.84 30.89
N GLU A 430 13.15 -20.98 30.22
CA GLU A 430 12.49 -21.06 28.90
C GLU A 430 10.98 -20.85 29.04
N LYS A 431 10.39 -21.46 30.07
CA LYS A 431 8.99 -21.27 30.43
C LYS A 431 8.68 -19.81 30.72
N ASN A 432 9.48 -19.16 31.57
CA ASN A 432 9.33 -17.74 31.89
C ASN A 432 9.46 -16.86 30.62
N ARG A 433 10.41 -17.21 29.73
CA ARG A 433 10.56 -16.47 28.48
C ARG A 433 9.34 -16.56 27.59
N LEU A 434 8.83 -17.78 27.35
CA LEU A 434 7.64 -17.98 26.52
C LEU A 434 6.40 -17.33 27.16
N SER A 435 6.20 -17.53 28.47
CA SER A 435 5.09 -16.92 29.21
C SER A 435 5.17 -15.38 29.17
N GLY A 436 6.37 -14.81 29.24
CA GLY A 436 6.58 -13.36 29.12
C GLY A 436 6.19 -12.83 27.75
N GLU A 437 6.61 -13.50 26.65
CA GLU A 437 6.21 -13.12 25.29
C GLU A 437 4.68 -13.24 25.09
N LEU A 438 4.10 -14.33 25.57
CA LEU A 438 2.64 -14.54 25.50
C LEU A 438 1.86 -13.52 26.34
N SER A 439 2.38 -13.12 27.49
CA SER A 439 1.79 -12.06 28.32
C SER A 439 1.79 -10.72 27.59
N LEU A 440 2.89 -10.37 26.90
CA LEU A 440 2.96 -9.18 26.07
C LEU A 440 1.93 -9.24 24.93
N LEU A 441 1.84 -10.35 24.20
CA LEU A 441 0.85 -10.53 23.14
C LEU A 441 -0.58 -10.45 23.68
N THR A 442 -0.86 -11.11 24.80
CA THR A 442 -2.19 -11.09 25.40
C THR A 442 -2.60 -9.68 25.82
N SER A 443 -1.64 -8.78 26.13
CA SER A 443 -1.97 -7.38 26.45
C SER A 443 -2.68 -6.67 25.30
N PHE A 444 -2.41 -7.04 24.05
CA PHE A 444 -3.07 -6.44 22.87
C PHE A 444 -4.54 -6.87 22.73
N THR A 445 -4.94 -8.02 23.30
CA THR A 445 -6.36 -8.42 23.36
C THR A 445 -7.18 -7.54 24.32
N ARG A 446 -6.50 -6.77 25.17
CA ARG A 446 -7.10 -5.86 26.15
C ARG A 446 -7.04 -4.40 25.67
N PHE A 447 -6.93 -4.20 24.37
CA PHE A 447 -6.84 -2.87 23.79
C PHE A 447 -7.86 -1.92 24.41
N ASN A 448 -7.34 -0.76 24.79
CA ASN A 448 -8.05 0.34 25.46
C ASN A 448 -8.54 0.08 26.91
N ASP A 449 -8.01 -0.97 27.55
CA ASP A 449 -8.04 -1.09 29.02
C ASP A 449 -6.60 -0.95 29.54
N ILE A 450 -6.17 0.30 29.77
CA ILE A 450 -4.77 0.61 30.12
C ILE A 450 -4.34 -0.13 31.39
N SER A 451 -5.23 -0.33 32.32
CA SER A 451 -4.96 -1.01 33.60
C SER A 451 -4.69 -2.50 33.39
N GLU A 452 -5.58 -3.19 32.61
CA GLU A 452 -5.39 -4.61 32.29
C GLU A 452 -4.17 -4.83 31.36
N MET A 453 -4.03 -3.99 30.33
CA MET A 453 -2.85 -4.01 29.46
C MET A 453 -1.56 -3.86 30.26
N GLY A 454 -1.54 -2.90 31.17
CA GLY A 454 -0.39 -2.61 31.99
C GLY A 454 -0.02 -3.72 32.96
N ALA A 455 -0.99 -4.38 33.56
CA ALA A 455 -0.74 -5.54 34.40
C ALA A 455 -0.03 -6.67 33.63
N LEU A 456 -0.47 -6.92 32.37
CA LEU A 456 0.14 -7.93 31.50
C LEU A 456 1.53 -7.50 31.01
N MET A 457 1.74 -6.23 30.70
CA MET A 457 3.05 -5.69 30.28
C MET A 457 4.07 -5.74 31.42
N ARG A 458 3.65 -5.45 32.65
CA ARG A 458 4.48 -5.59 33.84
C ARG A 458 4.86 -7.05 34.09
N CYS A 459 3.89 -7.96 34.02
CA CYS A 459 4.12 -9.40 34.12
C CYS A 459 5.12 -9.87 33.04
N ALA A 460 4.95 -9.44 31.80
CA ALA A 460 5.87 -9.73 30.69
C ALA A 460 7.29 -9.22 31.00
N HIS A 461 7.42 -8.00 31.52
CA HIS A 461 8.72 -7.40 31.86
C HIS A 461 9.44 -8.18 32.96
N GLU A 462 8.71 -8.61 33.99
CA GLU A 462 9.25 -9.42 35.08
C GLU A 462 9.70 -10.80 34.61
N LEU A 463 8.85 -11.50 33.83
CA LEU A 463 9.12 -12.84 33.29
C LEU A 463 10.31 -12.84 32.30
N LEU A 464 10.42 -11.80 31.49
CA LEU A 464 11.55 -11.63 30.56
C LEU A 464 12.83 -11.15 31.26
N GLY A 465 12.76 -10.81 32.56
CA GLY A 465 13.91 -10.34 33.34
C GLY A 465 14.50 -9.05 32.78
N GLY A 466 13.66 -8.14 32.29
CA GLY A 466 14.04 -6.86 31.66
C GLY A 466 14.70 -6.99 30.28
N ARG A 467 14.70 -8.18 29.68
CA ARG A 467 15.19 -8.36 28.30
C ARG A 467 14.15 -7.89 27.29
N PRO A 468 14.58 -7.35 26.13
CA PRO A 468 13.66 -7.04 25.03
C PRO A 468 12.90 -8.28 24.56
N SER A 469 11.66 -8.05 24.13
CA SER A 469 10.82 -9.06 23.47
C SER A 469 11.45 -9.52 22.16
N LEU A 470 11.10 -10.75 21.75
CA LEU A 470 11.44 -11.30 20.45
C LEU A 470 10.62 -10.67 19.32
N ILE A 471 9.51 -10.02 19.67
CA ILE A 471 8.63 -9.35 18.74
C ILE A 471 9.18 -7.96 18.45
N GLN A 472 9.49 -7.72 17.18
CA GLN A 472 9.85 -6.39 16.71
C GLN A 472 8.58 -5.66 16.27
N MET A 473 8.34 -4.50 16.87
CA MET A 473 7.23 -3.61 16.50
C MET A 473 7.71 -2.68 15.39
N ASN A 474 7.30 -2.97 14.16
CA ASN A 474 7.71 -2.18 12.99
C ASN A 474 6.67 -1.15 12.56
N ASP A 475 5.41 -1.31 13.00
CA ASP A 475 4.32 -0.38 12.71
C ASP A 475 4.27 0.79 13.69
N ALA A 476 3.48 1.83 13.34
CA ALA A 476 3.29 2.96 14.23
C ALA A 476 2.49 2.55 15.48
N TRP A 477 3.00 2.90 16.65
CA TRP A 477 2.34 2.70 17.94
C TRP A 477 0.93 3.31 18.01
N SER A 478 0.69 4.38 17.25
CA SER A 478 -0.57 5.11 17.15
C SER A 478 -1.63 4.44 16.27
N PHE A 479 -1.32 3.35 15.57
CA PHE A 479 -2.21 2.77 14.54
C PHE A 479 -2.69 3.82 13.52
N GLY A 480 -1.84 4.81 13.22
CA GLY A 480 -2.17 5.89 12.32
C GLY A 480 -3.17 6.94 12.87
N CYS A 481 -3.51 6.92 14.16
CA CYS A 481 -4.33 7.93 14.82
C CYS A 481 -3.45 9.02 15.43
N PRO A 482 -3.58 10.29 15.05
CA PRO A 482 -2.68 11.35 15.50
C PRO A 482 -3.01 11.87 16.92
N SER A 483 -3.68 11.09 17.75
CA SER A 483 -4.03 11.46 19.11
C SER A 483 -4.01 10.25 20.04
N ALA A 484 -3.10 10.26 21.01
CA ALA A 484 -3.02 9.25 22.04
C ALA A 484 -4.26 9.27 22.96
N LEU A 485 -4.80 10.44 23.24
CA LEU A 485 -6.00 10.59 24.05
C LEU A 485 -7.24 9.97 23.37
N PHE A 486 -7.37 10.09 22.07
CA PHE A 486 -8.44 9.43 21.32
C PHE A 486 -8.33 7.91 21.37
N LEU A 487 -7.10 7.39 21.34
CA LEU A 487 -6.88 5.95 21.39
C LEU A 487 -7.13 5.36 22.78
N TYR A 488 -6.72 6.05 23.84
CA TYR A 488 -6.54 5.41 25.15
C TYR A 488 -7.43 5.96 26.28
N HIS A 489 -8.20 7.04 26.07
CA HIS A 489 -9.23 7.45 27.02
C HIS A 489 -10.50 6.64 26.79
N SER A 490 -10.88 5.82 27.78
CA SER A 490 -11.94 4.83 27.66
C SER A 490 -13.17 5.07 28.54
N THR A 491 -13.02 5.79 29.66
CA THR A 491 -14.10 5.88 30.65
C THR A 491 -14.24 7.28 31.20
N PRO A 492 -15.43 7.90 31.11
CA PRO A 492 -15.71 9.23 31.71
C PRO A 492 -15.38 9.29 33.22
N GLY A 493 -14.73 10.35 33.63
CA GLY A 493 -14.38 10.57 35.04
C GLY A 493 -13.17 9.78 35.54
N ARG A 494 -12.48 9.04 34.63
CA ARG A 494 -11.28 8.25 34.96
C ARG A 494 -10.00 8.75 34.31
N LEU A 495 -10.04 9.86 33.59
CA LEU A 495 -8.88 10.33 32.81
C LEU A 495 -7.60 10.48 33.67
N ASP A 496 -7.68 11.04 34.89
CA ASP A 496 -6.48 11.18 35.73
C ASP A 496 -5.90 9.83 36.18
N THR A 497 -6.75 8.83 36.40
CA THR A 497 -6.32 7.45 36.70
C THR A 497 -5.68 6.83 35.45
N GLU A 498 -6.31 6.97 34.27
CA GLU A 498 -5.78 6.45 32.99
C GLU A 498 -4.44 7.09 32.64
N LEU A 499 -4.25 8.39 32.90
CA LEU A 499 -2.94 9.06 32.69
C LEU A 499 -1.87 8.52 33.64
N ALA A 500 -2.20 8.24 34.90
CA ALA A 500 -1.26 7.65 35.85
C ALA A 500 -0.89 6.22 35.45
N ASP A 501 -1.89 5.39 35.12
CA ASP A 501 -1.71 4.03 34.64
C ASP A 501 -0.89 4.00 33.35
N MET A 502 -1.14 4.93 32.41
CA MET A 502 -0.38 5.04 31.17
C MET A 502 1.10 5.34 31.43
N THR A 503 1.40 6.30 32.29
CA THR A 503 2.79 6.66 32.62
C THR A 503 3.53 5.49 33.29
N GLU A 504 2.89 4.77 34.21
CA GLU A 504 3.47 3.61 34.90
C GLU A 504 3.70 2.46 33.91
N ASN A 505 2.70 2.11 33.12
CA ASN A 505 2.67 0.89 32.33
C ASN A 505 3.47 0.99 31.03
N CYS A 506 3.47 2.17 30.38
CA CYS A 506 4.27 2.38 29.18
C CYS A 506 5.77 2.24 29.43
N SER A 507 6.26 2.48 30.63
CA SER A 507 7.67 2.27 30.98
C SER A 507 8.10 0.82 30.79
N HIS A 508 7.26 -0.14 31.15
CA HIS A 508 7.48 -1.57 30.94
C HIS A 508 7.43 -1.93 29.44
N TYR A 509 6.41 -1.43 28.75
CA TYR A 509 6.26 -1.64 27.31
C TYR A 509 7.46 -1.10 26.51
N PHE A 510 7.90 0.14 26.77
CA PHE A 510 9.03 0.74 26.09
C PHE A 510 10.34 -0.03 26.34
N ALA A 511 10.52 -0.58 27.55
CA ALA A 511 11.67 -1.44 27.85
C ALA A 511 11.64 -2.75 27.04
N LEU A 512 10.47 -3.38 26.94
CA LEU A 512 10.26 -4.63 26.20
C LEU A 512 10.43 -4.45 24.68
N THR A 513 10.02 -3.30 24.14
CA THR A 513 9.94 -3.03 22.68
C THR A 513 11.05 -2.08 22.21
N GLN A 514 12.13 -1.92 22.98
CA GLN A 514 13.28 -1.05 22.64
C GLN A 514 12.92 0.42 22.39
N GLY A 515 11.80 0.86 22.94
CA GLY A 515 11.35 2.25 22.87
C GLY A 515 10.22 2.53 21.89
N HIS A 516 9.59 1.50 21.33
CA HIS A 516 8.39 1.68 20.49
C HIS A 516 7.31 2.45 21.23
N GLY A 517 6.79 3.54 20.62
CA GLY A 517 5.80 4.43 21.23
C GLY A 517 6.32 5.39 22.28
N SER A 518 7.66 5.48 22.49
CA SER A 518 8.26 6.38 23.49
C SER A 518 7.78 7.81 23.34
N GLY A 519 7.29 8.40 24.44
CA GLY A 519 6.70 9.73 24.49
C GLY A 519 5.17 9.75 24.32
N GLY A 520 4.54 8.60 23.97
CA GLY A 520 3.09 8.49 23.80
C GLY A 520 2.30 8.74 25.10
N ASP A 521 2.85 8.32 26.24
CA ASP A 521 2.32 8.60 27.58
C ASP A 521 2.33 10.10 27.88
N VAL A 522 3.43 10.77 27.58
CA VAL A 522 3.58 12.22 27.75
C VAL A 522 2.67 12.98 26.77
N LEU A 523 2.51 12.48 25.53
CA LEU A 523 1.59 13.05 24.55
C LEU A 523 0.15 12.97 25.04
N MET A 524 -0.30 11.83 25.55
CA MET A 524 -1.65 11.69 26.12
C MET A 524 -1.91 12.70 27.23
N ALA A 525 -0.94 12.90 28.13
CA ALA A 525 -1.02 13.90 29.18
C ALA A 525 -1.06 15.33 28.62
N ALA A 526 -0.25 15.63 27.60
CA ALA A 526 -0.26 16.93 26.94
C ALA A 526 -1.63 17.25 26.31
N GLU A 527 -2.23 16.28 25.64
CA GLU A 527 -3.56 16.40 25.02
C GLU A 527 -4.66 16.58 26.09
N ALA A 528 -4.59 15.87 27.21
CA ALA A 528 -5.51 16.05 28.32
C ALA A 528 -5.47 17.47 28.87
N HIS A 529 -4.29 18.05 29.12
CA HIS A 529 -4.13 19.44 29.51
C HIS A 529 -4.69 20.42 28.46
N TYR A 530 -4.45 20.16 27.16
CA TYR A 530 -5.05 20.94 26.10
C TYR A 530 -6.58 20.93 26.15
N HIS A 531 -7.18 19.76 26.30
CA HIS A 531 -8.64 19.62 26.33
C HIS A 531 -9.27 20.24 27.60
N ARG A 532 -8.50 20.34 28.68
CA ARG A 532 -8.88 21.06 29.90
C ARG A 532 -8.73 22.59 29.80
N GLY A 533 -8.03 23.06 28.78
CA GLY A 533 -7.76 24.48 28.56
C GLY A 533 -6.45 25.00 29.18
N GLU A 534 -5.57 24.12 29.63
CA GLU A 534 -4.32 24.40 30.34
C GLU A 534 -3.16 24.46 29.31
N MET A 535 -3.12 25.54 28.52
CA MET A 535 -2.28 25.65 27.32
C MET A 535 -0.77 25.57 27.60
N GLU A 536 -0.30 26.14 28.71
CA GLU A 536 1.13 26.15 29.05
C GLU A 536 1.63 24.74 29.37
N ASN A 537 0.86 24.00 30.19
CA ASN A 537 1.17 22.62 30.54
C ASN A 537 1.12 21.73 29.30
N ALA A 538 0.11 21.90 28.44
CA ALA A 538 -0.01 21.17 27.18
C ALA A 538 1.22 21.36 26.29
N GLU A 539 1.71 22.60 26.17
CA GLU A 539 2.87 22.91 25.34
C GLU A 539 4.17 22.28 25.89
N ILE A 540 4.43 22.47 27.18
CA ILE A 540 5.63 21.91 27.84
C ILE A 540 5.68 20.38 27.65
N LEU A 541 4.54 19.73 27.86
CA LEU A 541 4.46 18.27 27.70
C LEU A 541 4.53 17.85 26.23
N ALA A 542 3.96 18.62 25.29
CA ALA A 542 4.08 18.34 23.85
C ALA A 542 5.54 18.37 23.39
N TYR A 543 6.33 19.37 23.81
CA TYR A 543 7.76 19.41 23.50
C TYR A 543 8.54 18.29 24.21
N LYS A 544 8.15 17.89 25.42
CA LYS A 544 8.76 16.75 26.11
C LYS A 544 8.47 15.44 25.38
N ALA A 545 7.23 15.21 24.96
CA ALA A 545 6.84 14.05 24.16
C ALA A 545 7.65 14.00 22.85
N LEU A 546 7.74 15.11 22.15
CA LEU A 546 8.48 15.25 20.92
C LEU A 546 9.97 14.91 21.11
N TYR A 547 10.62 15.46 22.12
CA TYR A 547 12.02 15.16 22.43
C TYR A 547 12.27 13.68 22.73
N GLN A 548 11.37 13.02 23.48
CA GLN A 548 11.47 11.59 23.76
C GLN A 548 11.28 10.74 22.51
N ALA A 549 10.30 11.10 21.69
CA ALA A 549 9.98 10.40 20.44
C ALA A 549 11.10 10.54 19.39
N GLU A 550 11.64 11.74 19.19
CA GLU A 550 12.77 11.98 18.27
C GLU A 550 14.00 11.16 18.64
N ASN A 551 14.35 11.09 19.94
CA ASN A 551 15.48 10.30 20.43
C ASN A 551 15.32 8.80 20.21
N LYS A 552 14.09 8.31 20.00
CA LYS A 552 13.76 6.90 19.77
C LYS A 552 13.24 6.63 18.36
N GLN A 553 13.25 7.63 17.49
CA GLN A 553 12.75 7.52 16.10
C GLN A 553 11.30 7.03 16.04
N GLN A 554 10.44 7.65 16.85
CA GLN A 554 9.01 7.34 16.94
C GLN A 554 8.20 8.42 16.21
N GLU A 555 8.23 8.39 14.88
CA GLU A 555 7.64 9.42 14.01
C GLU A 555 6.15 9.60 14.27
N CYS A 556 5.40 8.54 14.57
CA CYS A 556 3.99 8.63 14.90
C CYS A 556 3.73 9.53 16.12
N VAL A 557 4.50 9.37 17.20
CA VAL A 557 4.37 10.23 18.38
C VAL A 557 4.82 11.66 18.08
N CYS A 558 5.83 11.82 17.20
CA CYS A 558 6.26 13.14 16.72
C CYS A 558 5.13 13.85 15.94
N ILE A 559 4.41 13.12 15.07
CA ILE A 559 3.26 13.65 14.31
C ILE A 559 2.14 14.10 15.27
N GLY A 560 1.77 13.27 16.24
CA GLY A 560 0.76 13.62 17.25
C GLY A 560 1.14 14.85 18.08
N ALA A 561 2.39 14.91 18.55
CA ALA A 561 2.90 16.06 19.29
C ALA A 561 2.93 17.33 18.41
N ALA A 562 3.32 17.21 17.14
CA ALA A 562 3.28 18.32 16.18
C ALA A 562 1.85 18.78 15.91
N LEU A 563 0.86 17.86 15.78
CA LEU A 563 -0.55 18.22 15.69
C LEU A 563 -1.00 19.08 16.89
N LEU A 564 -0.65 18.66 18.10
CA LEU A 564 -0.99 19.41 19.31
C LEU A 564 -0.35 20.80 19.31
N LEU A 565 0.93 20.92 18.91
CA LEU A 565 1.60 22.21 18.75
C LEU A 565 0.92 23.07 17.68
N GLY A 566 0.43 22.48 16.60
CA GLY A 566 -0.34 23.16 15.57
C GLY A 566 -1.67 23.70 16.09
N ARG A 567 -2.38 22.94 16.92
CA ARG A 567 -3.59 23.39 17.63
C ARG A 567 -3.29 24.56 18.57
N LEU A 568 -2.17 24.51 19.29
CA LEU A 568 -1.71 25.61 20.15
C LEU A 568 -1.35 26.86 19.35
N ALA A 569 -0.68 26.71 18.18
CA ALA A 569 -0.38 27.80 17.28
C ALA A 569 -1.66 28.49 16.76
N VAL A 570 -2.72 27.71 16.45
CA VAL A 570 -4.04 28.27 16.10
C VAL A 570 -4.63 29.08 17.26
N VAL A 571 -4.59 28.58 18.50
CA VAL A 571 -5.11 29.32 19.67
C VAL A 571 -4.40 30.66 19.86
N ARG A 572 -3.09 30.71 19.57
CA ARG A 572 -2.24 31.93 19.68
C ARG A 572 -2.36 32.86 18.49
N GLY A 573 -2.93 32.40 17.39
CA GLY A 573 -2.96 33.13 16.12
C GLY A 573 -1.60 33.24 15.44
N ASN A 574 -0.67 32.31 15.73
CA ASN A 574 0.68 32.29 15.17
C ASN A 574 0.74 31.50 13.86
N GLY A 575 0.56 32.20 12.74
CA GLY A 575 0.54 31.59 11.39
C GLY A 575 1.90 31.06 10.92
N ASP A 576 3.01 31.62 11.38
CA ASP A 576 4.37 31.15 11.01
C ASP A 576 4.65 29.79 11.69
N GLU A 577 4.35 29.71 12.99
CA GLU A 577 4.45 28.46 13.75
C GLU A 577 3.53 27.38 13.17
N PHE A 578 2.28 27.74 12.83
CA PHE A 578 1.34 26.83 12.18
C PHE A 578 1.89 26.24 10.87
N SER A 579 2.48 27.09 10.00
CA SER A 579 3.07 26.62 8.75
C SER A 579 4.28 25.71 8.98
N SER A 580 5.16 26.07 9.94
CA SER A 580 6.30 25.23 10.34
C SER A 580 5.86 23.86 10.89
N VAL A 581 4.75 23.81 11.62
CA VAL A 581 4.20 22.54 12.12
C VAL A 581 3.74 21.64 10.99
N LEU A 582 3.06 22.17 9.98
CA LEU A 582 2.66 21.37 8.80
C LEU A 582 3.86 20.79 8.05
N GLU A 583 4.92 21.60 7.87
CA GLU A 583 6.17 21.13 7.27
C GLU A 583 6.82 20.01 8.12
N ARG A 584 6.79 20.12 9.45
CA ARG A 584 7.32 19.11 10.35
C ARG A 584 6.52 17.80 10.29
N ILE A 585 5.19 17.87 10.26
CA ILE A 585 4.31 16.70 10.10
C ILE A 585 4.67 15.96 8.80
N ALA A 586 4.75 16.67 7.68
CA ALA A 586 5.15 16.10 6.40
C ALA A 586 6.58 15.53 6.45
N GLY A 587 7.51 16.20 7.15
CA GLY A 587 8.89 15.76 7.33
C GLY A 587 9.01 14.42 8.08
N TYR A 588 8.25 14.24 9.16
CA TYR A 588 8.26 12.98 9.92
C TYR A 588 7.70 11.82 9.09
N ALA A 589 6.61 12.03 8.36
CA ALA A 589 6.07 11.01 7.46
C ALA A 589 7.04 10.62 6.33
N ALA A 590 7.87 11.58 5.85
CA ALA A 590 8.87 11.32 4.82
C ALA A 590 10.12 10.61 5.36
N GLN A 591 10.47 10.77 6.64
CA GLN A 591 11.62 10.10 7.26
C GLN A 591 11.39 8.60 7.39
N ASN A 592 10.16 8.19 7.73
CA ASN A 592 9.78 6.80 7.84
C ASN A 592 8.45 6.57 7.09
N PRO A 593 8.49 6.14 5.82
CA PRO A 593 7.34 6.09 4.95
C PRO A 593 6.43 4.86 5.19
N LEU A 594 6.25 4.45 6.44
CA LEU A 594 5.24 3.46 6.79
C LEU A 594 3.84 3.99 6.42
N LYS A 595 2.97 3.09 5.98
CA LYS A 595 1.56 3.40 5.68
C LYS A 595 0.89 4.13 6.85
N SER A 596 1.08 3.63 8.07
CA SER A 596 0.54 4.20 9.30
C SER A 596 1.00 5.64 9.55
N ASN A 597 2.29 5.95 9.37
CA ASN A 597 2.84 7.30 9.57
C ASN A 597 2.28 8.29 8.54
N ARG A 598 2.12 7.87 7.28
CA ARG A 598 1.53 8.71 6.23
C ARG A 598 0.06 9.01 6.50
N MET A 599 -0.71 7.98 6.86
CA MET A 599 -2.12 8.13 7.24
C MET A 599 -2.27 9.08 8.42
N GLU A 600 -1.42 8.94 9.42
CA GLU A 600 -1.42 9.79 10.61
C GLU A 600 -1.11 11.25 10.28
N ALA A 601 -0.10 11.48 9.43
CA ALA A 601 0.25 12.81 8.95
C ALA A 601 -0.89 13.45 8.13
N ASP A 602 -1.52 12.69 7.26
CA ASP A 602 -2.69 13.14 6.48
C ASP A 602 -3.86 13.52 7.41
N MET A 603 -4.15 12.71 8.41
CA MET A 603 -5.22 12.99 9.37
C MET A 603 -4.86 14.19 10.27
N ALA A 604 -3.62 14.31 10.69
CA ALA A 604 -3.14 15.45 11.48
C ALA A 604 -3.27 16.76 10.69
N ALA A 605 -2.81 16.78 9.44
CA ALA A 605 -2.95 17.94 8.56
C ALA A 605 -4.42 18.27 8.28
N ALA A 606 -5.24 17.27 7.94
CA ALA A 606 -6.68 17.44 7.73
C ALA A 606 -7.39 18.00 8.97
N SER A 607 -7.03 17.51 10.17
CA SER A 607 -7.57 18.01 11.45
C SER A 607 -7.28 19.50 11.64
N LEU A 608 -6.08 19.95 11.32
CA LEU A 608 -5.72 21.37 11.38
C LEU A 608 -6.49 22.22 10.37
N MET A 609 -6.71 21.71 9.14
CA MET A 609 -7.50 22.41 8.12
C MET A 609 -8.98 22.50 8.49
N VAL A 610 -9.58 21.44 9.01
CA VAL A 610 -10.96 21.44 9.52
C VAL A 610 -11.10 22.38 10.72
N LEU A 611 -10.12 22.41 11.61
CA LEU A 611 -10.10 23.31 12.76
C LEU A 611 -10.07 24.78 12.34
N LEU A 612 -9.31 25.09 11.28
CA LEU A 612 -9.26 26.44 10.69
C LEU A 612 -10.52 26.79 9.88
N GLY A 613 -11.32 25.82 9.45
CA GLY A 613 -12.39 26.03 8.46
C GLY A 613 -11.82 26.38 7.07
N ALA A 614 -10.69 25.81 6.73
CA ALA A 614 -9.94 26.04 5.47
C ALA A 614 -10.40 25.03 4.39
N GLU A 615 -11.60 25.16 3.89
CA GLU A 615 -12.26 24.20 2.99
C GLU A 615 -11.43 23.84 1.75
N GLN A 616 -10.72 24.81 1.18
CA GLN A 616 -9.89 24.63 -0.01
C GLN A 616 -8.67 23.73 0.21
N ASP A 617 -8.18 23.62 1.45
CA ASP A 617 -7.00 22.82 1.79
C ASP A 617 -7.38 21.48 2.41
N ILE A 618 -8.67 21.14 2.49
CA ILE A 618 -9.12 19.83 2.99
C ILE A 618 -8.80 18.78 1.93
N PRO A 619 -8.10 17.69 2.30
CA PRO A 619 -7.69 16.67 1.34
C PRO A 619 -8.90 15.95 0.72
N ALA A 620 -8.71 15.44 -0.50
CA ALA A 620 -9.76 14.82 -1.31
C ALA A 620 -10.44 13.65 -0.58
N TRP A 621 -9.65 12.79 0.06
CA TRP A 621 -10.17 11.63 0.78
C TRP A 621 -11.20 12.00 1.86
N LEU A 622 -10.95 13.11 2.60
CA LEU A 622 -11.88 13.58 3.62
C LEU A 622 -13.10 14.27 3.00
N ARG A 623 -12.93 15.00 1.89
CA ARG A 623 -14.05 15.63 1.18
C ARG A 623 -15.00 14.60 0.58
N GLU A 624 -14.46 13.49 0.09
CA GLU A 624 -15.18 12.40 -0.56
C GLU A 624 -15.73 11.38 0.45
N GLY A 625 -15.25 11.41 1.71
CA GLY A 625 -15.66 10.48 2.76
C GLY A 625 -15.07 9.07 2.58
N ASP A 626 -13.86 8.97 2.01
CA ASP A 626 -13.14 7.70 1.90
C ASP A 626 -12.56 7.29 3.27
N ILE A 627 -13.45 6.79 4.13
CA ILE A 627 -13.16 6.32 5.49
C ILE A 627 -13.39 4.81 5.52
N SER A 628 -12.60 4.08 4.72
CA SER A 628 -12.70 2.63 4.62
C SER A 628 -11.59 1.92 5.38
N GLU A 629 -11.83 0.69 5.80
CA GLU A 629 -10.81 -0.20 6.38
C GLU A 629 -9.65 -0.49 5.41
N LYS A 630 -9.89 -0.34 4.10
CA LYS A 630 -8.84 -0.44 3.09
C LYS A 630 -7.82 0.68 3.19
N ARG A 631 -8.27 1.87 3.63
CA ARG A 631 -7.43 3.04 3.80
C ARG A 631 -6.90 3.17 5.22
N LEU A 632 -7.74 2.96 6.24
CA LEU A 632 -7.47 3.26 7.63
C LEU A 632 -7.40 1.99 8.48
N PHE A 633 -6.60 2.00 9.53
CA PHE A 633 -6.70 0.98 10.57
C PHE A 633 -7.99 1.15 11.37
N ALA A 634 -8.60 0.05 11.79
CA ALA A 634 -9.87 0.06 12.54
C ALA A 634 -9.85 1.03 13.73
N MET A 635 -8.73 1.09 14.45
CA MET A 635 -8.53 1.96 15.62
C MET A 635 -8.52 3.46 15.27
N SER A 636 -8.17 3.85 14.05
CA SER A 636 -8.12 5.25 13.61
C SER A 636 -9.41 5.71 12.92
N ILE A 637 -10.31 4.79 12.54
CA ILE A 637 -11.59 5.11 11.89
C ILE A 637 -12.45 6.06 12.74
N PRO A 638 -12.64 5.86 14.06
CA PRO A 638 -13.47 6.77 14.86
C PRO A 638 -12.98 8.22 14.83
N TYR A 639 -11.66 8.44 14.83
CA TYR A 639 -11.08 9.78 14.67
C TYR A 639 -11.43 10.39 13.31
N ALA A 640 -11.24 9.65 12.24
CA ALA A 640 -11.55 10.10 10.87
C ALA A 640 -13.05 10.38 10.68
N GLN A 641 -13.94 9.55 11.28
CA GLN A 641 -15.40 9.76 11.23
C GLN A 641 -15.82 11.06 11.94
N THR A 642 -15.25 11.35 13.10
CA THR A 642 -15.53 12.62 13.80
C THR A 642 -15.03 13.82 13.02
N LEU A 643 -13.87 13.71 12.38
CA LEU A 643 -13.30 14.74 11.52
C LEU A 643 -14.18 15.00 10.29
N PHE A 644 -14.63 13.95 9.62
CA PHE A 644 -15.53 14.02 8.48
C PHE A 644 -16.89 14.59 8.85
N GLY A 645 -17.48 14.11 9.96
CA GLY A 645 -18.75 14.62 10.47
C GLY A 645 -18.71 16.12 10.75
N LYS A 646 -17.63 16.60 11.40
CA LYS A 646 -17.41 18.04 11.63
C LYS A 646 -17.34 18.80 10.31
N TYR A 647 -16.58 18.32 9.35
CA TYR A 647 -16.47 18.95 8.03
C TYR A 647 -17.82 19.00 7.30
N MET A 648 -18.61 17.92 7.33
CA MET A 648 -19.95 17.90 6.70
C MET A 648 -20.91 18.91 7.33
N ILE A 649 -20.91 19.04 8.65
CA ILE A 649 -21.77 20.02 9.34
C ILE A 649 -21.29 21.44 9.00
N GLN A 650 -19.99 21.71 9.00
CA GLN A 650 -19.44 23.01 8.59
C GLN A 650 -19.78 23.38 7.15
N SER A 651 -19.85 22.39 6.26
CA SER A 651 -20.24 22.56 4.85
C SER A 651 -21.77 22.65 4.64
N GLY A 652 -22.57 22.71 5.70
CA GLY A 652 -24.03 22.82 5.64
C GLY A 652 -24.75 21.51 5.26
N LYS A 653 -24.13 20.36 5.46
CA LYS A 653 -24.66 19.02 5.14
C LYS A 653 -24.81 18.14 6.40
N PRO A 654 -25.55 18.59 7.45
CA PRO A 654 -25.67 17.86 8.72
C PRO A 654 -26.33 16.49 8.56
N GLU A 655 -27.15 16.28 7.54
CA GLU A 655 -27.82 15.01 7.24
C GLU A 655 -26.83 13.88 6.96
N ILE A 656 -25.65 14.17 6.44
CA ILE A 656 -24.61 13.16 6.18
C ILE A 656 -24.13 12.58 7.50
N TRP A 657 -23.83 13.44 8.48
CA TRP A 657 -23.47 12.97 9.82
C TRP A 657 -24.59 12.16 10.48
N LEU A 658 -25.83 12.66 10.44
CA LEU A 658 -26.97 11.96 11.03
C LEU A 658 -27.24 10.59 10.37
N GLY A 659 -26.90 10.42 9.10
CA GLY A 659 -27.01 9.14 8.41
C GLY A 659 -25.97 8.10 8.82
N MET A 660 -24.79 8.53 9.29
CA MET A 660 -23.71 7.65 9.72
C MET A 660 -23.53 7.58 11.25
N GLU A 661 -24.22 8.41 12.01
CA GLU A 661 -24.06 8.56 13.47
C GLU A 661 -24.14 7.23 14.19
N SER A 662 -25.17 6.43 13.93
CA SER A 662 -25.42 5.17 14.64
C SER A 662 -24.23 4.22 14.52
N ASP A 663 -23.72 4.05 13.29
CA ASP A 663 -22.60 3.14 13.02
C ASP A 663 -21.28 3.70 13.59
N ALA A 664 -21.09 5.02 13.46
CA ALA A 664 -19.90 5.69 14.01
C ALA A 664 -19.83 5.58 15.54
N LEU A 665 -20.94 5.80 16.23
CA LEU A 665 -20.99 5.67 17.69
C LEU A 665 -20.88 4.22 18.14
N ALA A 666 -21.50 3.27 17.43
CA ALA A 666 -21.37 1.84 17.72
C ALA A 666 -19.90 1.36 17.58
N LEU A 667 -19.19 1.81 16.54
CA LEU A 667 -17.77 1.51 16.38
C LEU A 667 -16.94 2.15 17.52
N ALA A 668 -17.17 3.42 17.83
CA ALA A 668 -16.49 4.11 18.92
C ALA A 668 -16.71 3.43 20.27
N GLU A 669 -17.92 2.95 20.54
CA GLU A 669 -18.28 2.19 21.74
C GLU A 669 -17.57 0.83 21.77
N SER A 670 -17.58 0.08 20.68
CA SER A 670 -16.90 -1.23 20.58
C SER A 670 -15.39 -1.13 20.83
N LEU A 671 -14.77 -0.03 20.37
CA LEU A 671 -13.35 0.28 20.60
C LEU A 671 -13.12 1.06 21.92
N ARG A 672 -14.14 1.28 22.73
CA ARG A 672 -14.06 2.09 23.96
C ARG A 672 -13.42 3.47 23.75
N CYS A 673 -13.63 4.09 22.60
CA CYS A 673 -13.03 5.37 22.25
C CYS A 673 -13.89 6.52 22.78
N GLN A 674 -13.66 6.92 24.04
CA GLN A 674 -14.47 7.94 24.74
C GLN A 674 -14.44 9.30 24.05
N MET A 675 -13.30 9.70 23.50
CA MET A 675 -13.19 10.97 22.76
C MET A 675 -14.04 10.98 21.50
N ALA A 676 -14.08 9.87 20.75
CA ALA A 676 -14.93 9.76 19.57
C ALA A 676 -16.43 9.79 19.94
N MET A 677 -16.82 9.13 21.03
CA MET A 677 -18.19 9.22 21.58
C MET A 677 -18.56 10.66 21.93
N LEU A 678 -17.68 11.36 22.66
CA LEU A 678 -17.88 12.75 23.05
C LEU A 678 -18.03 13.68 21.83
N TYR A 679 -17.07 13.63 20.89
CA TYR A 679 -17.15 14.45 19.68
C TYR A 679 -18.37 14.07 18.84
N GLY A 680 -18.69 12.78 18.72
CA GLY A 680 -19.87 12.30 18.03
C GLY A 680 -21.15 12.90 18.57
N LYS A 681 -21.34 12.90 19.90
CA LYS A 681 -22.52 13.50 20.55
C LYS A 681 -22.57 15.03 20.37
N ILE A 682 -21.42 15.71 20.40
CA ILE A 682 -21.36 17.16 20.09
C ILE A 682 -21.81 17.43 18.65
N LEU A 683 -21.32 16.63 17.69
CA LEU A 683 -21.71 16.75 16.27
C LEU A 683 -23.19 16.43 16.07
N THR A 684 -23.72 15.45 16.77
CA THR A 684 -25.15 15.10 16.75
C THR A 684 -26.01 16.25 17.27
N ALA A 685 -25.60 16.87 18.38
CA ALA A 685 -26.31 18.04 18.91
C ALA A 685 -26.32 19.20 17.90
N ALA A 686 -25.17 19.47 17.25
CA ALA A 686 -25.06 20.50 16.23
C ALA A 686 -25.90 20.18 14.98
N ALA A 687 -25.89 18.93 14.54
CA ALA A 687 -26.64 18.49 13.36
C ALA A 687 -28.15 18.56 13.57
N TRP A 688 -28.66 18.12 14.71
CA TRP A 688 -30.09 18.23 15.05
C TRP A 688 -30.52 19.68 15.23
N GLN A 689 -29.68 20.53 15.85
CA GLN A 689 -29.96 21.96 15.93
C GLN A 689 -30.09 22.57 14.53
N ALA A 690 -29.16 22.28 13.62
CA ALA A 690 -29.20 22.75 12.25
C ALA A 690 -30.47 22.30 11.49
N ARG A 691 -31.03 21.15 11.87
CA ARG A 691 -32.31 20.63 11.33
C ARG A 691 -33.57 21.12 12.09
N GLY A 692 -33.42 21.97 13.10
CA GLY A 692 -34.50 22.50 13.94
C GLY A 692 -35.15 21.49 14.89
N LYS A 693 -34.47 20.35 15.15
CA LYS A 693 -34.93 19.29 16.05
C LYS A 693 -34.35 19.51 17.44
N MET A 694 -34.92 20.49 18.17
CA MET A 694 -34.40 20.93 19.46
C MET A 694 -34.42 19.87 20.56
N PRO A 695 -35.45 19.02 20.72
CA PRO A 695 -35.44 17.99 21.75
C PRO A 695 -34.29 17.00 21.59
N GLU A 696 -34.04 16.56 20.38
CA GLU A 696 -32.96 15.64 20.02
C GLU A 696 -31.58 16.29 20.22
N ALA A 697 -31.44 17.56 19.81
CA ALA A 697 -30.23 18.35 20.00
C ALA A 697 -29.88 18.53 21.48
N VAL A 698 -30.89 18.83 22.34
CA VAL A 698 -30.70 18.98 23.79
C VAL A 698 -30.31 17.65 24.44
N SER A 699 -30.92 16.53 24.01
CA SER A 699 -30.54 15.20 24.53
C SER A 699 -29.07 14.89 24.24
N ALA A 700 -28.64 15.05 23.00
CA ALA A 700 -27.27 14.79 22.59
C ALA A 700 -26.26 15.72 23.30
N LEU A 701 -26.60 17.01 23.51
CA LEU A 701 -25.74 17.92 24.26
C LEU A 701 -25.61 17.50 25.74
N LYS A 702 -26.69 17.07 26.38
CA LYS A 702 -26.65 16.62 27.77
C LYS A 702 -25.76 15.39 27.93
N GLU A 703 -25.90 14.42 27.05
CA GLU A 703 -25.04 13.24 27.00
C GLU A 703 -23.56 13.62 26.82
N ALA A 704 -23.25 14.55 25.89
CA ALA A 704 -21.89 15.04 25.71
C ALA A 704 -21.33 15.74 26.97
N LEU A 705 -22.15 16.55 27.67
CA LEU A 705 -21.74 17.21 28.92
C LEU A 705 -21.50 16.20 30.06
N GLU A 706 -22.35 15.19 30.18
CA GLU A 706 -22.16 14.10 31.16
C GLU A 706 -20.85 13.32 30.91
N MET A 707 -20.45 13.15 29.68
CA MET A 707 -19.19 12.49 29.32
C MET A 707 -17.97 13.36 29.60
N ALA A 708 -18.04 14.67 29.36
CA ALA A 708 -16.87 15.56 29.35
C ALA A 708 -16.57 16.21 30.72
N LEU A 709 -17.62 16.63 31.47
CA LEU A 709 -17.43 17.44 32.65
C LEU A 709 -16.72 16.74 33.81
N PRO A 710 -16.88 15.43 34.05
CA PRO A 710 -16.12 14.73 35.08
C PRO A 710 -14.60 14.84 34.91
N ASP A 711 -14.10 14.90 33.66
CA ASP A 711 -12.69 15.01 33.30
C ASP A 711 -12.27 16.45 32.95
N ALA A 712 -13.17 17.41 33.06
CA ALA A 712 -12.98 18.83 32.74
C ALA A 712 -12.60 19.08 31.26
N LEU A 713 -13.15 18.30 30.32
CA LEU A 713 -12.85 18.40 28.88
C LEU A 713 -13.68 19.51 28.20
N TYR A 714 -13.21 20.75 28.28
CA TYR A 714 -13.93 21.94 27.77
C TYR A 714 -13.70 22.22 26.30
N ARG A 715 -12.51 21.87 25.79
CA ARG A 715 -12.08 22.15 24.40
C ARG A 715 -12.96 21.54 23.32
N PRO A 716 -13.48 20.30 23.44
CA PRO A 716 -14.37 19.75 22.42
C PRO A 716 -15.58 20.64 22.13
N PHE A 717 -16.14 21.28 23.17
CA PHE A 717 -17.24 22.24 23.02
C PHE A 717 -16.75 23.57 22.42
N ALA A 718 -15.60 24.07 22.89
CA ALA A 718 -15.06 25.35 22.44
C ALA A 718 -14.70 25.33 20.95
N GLU A 719 -14.10 24.27 20.48
CA GLU A 719 -13.70 24.08 19.05
C GLU A 719 -14.92 23.93 18.11
N ASN A 720 -16.09 23.62 18.65
CA ASN A 720 -17.32 23.41 17.89
C ASN A 720 -18.41 24.43 18.22
N ARG A 721 -18.14 25.40 19.10
CA ARG A 721 -19.15 26.37 19.58
C ARG A 721 -19.98 26.97 18.45
N ALA A 722 -19.33 27.44 17.40
CA ALA A 722 -20.00 28.10 16.28
C ALA A 722 -21.10 27.25 15.60
N LEU A 723 -21.05 25.93 15.75
CA LEU A 723 -22.02 25.01 15.17
C LEU A 723 -23.33 24.92 15.99
N PHE A 724 -23.30 25.24 17.29
CA PHE A 724 -24.44 25.06 18.21
C PHE A 724 -24.42 26.01 19.41
N GLU A 725 -23.93 27.23 19.24
CA GLU A 725 -23.83 28.24 20.28
C GLU A 725 -25.15 28.51 21.05
N PRO A 726 -26.31 28.66 20.35
CA PRO A 726 -27.57 28.90 21.06
C PRO A 726 -27.91 27.77 22.07
N LEU A 727 -27.65 26.54 21.70
CA LEU A 727 -27.90 25.38 22.55
C LEU A 727 -26.96 25.36 23.76
N LEU A 728 -25.65 25.61 23.55
CA LEU A 728 -24.68 25.76 24.63
C LEU A 728 -25.06 26.91 25.60
N ALA A 729 -25.47 28.04 25.05
CA ALA A 729 -25.83 29.21 25.86
C ALA A 729 -27.00 28.94 26.79
N GLU A 730 -27.95 28.11 26.36
CA GLU A 730 -29.19 27.83 27.12
C GLU A 730 -29.02 26.64 28.08
N TYR A 731 -28.40 25.56 27.67
CA TYR A 731 -28.41 24.28 28.37
C TYR A 731 -27.11 23.91 29.09
N CYS A 732 -25.97 24.61 28.82
CA CYS A 732 -24.73 24.35 29.53
C CYS A 732 -24.73 25.05 30.91
N PRO A 733 -24.27 24.39 32.00
CA PRO A 733 -24.13 25.00 33.31
C PRO A 733 -23.30 26.28 33.27
N LYS A 734 -23.65 27.30 34.06
CA LYS A 734 -23.08 28.66 33.92
C LYS A 734 -21.55 28.70 34.03
N THR A 735 -21.01 28.02 35.02
CA THR A 735 -19.55 28.04 35.30
C THR A 735 -18.75 27.42 34.14
N GLU A 736 -19.20 26.28 33.63
CA GLU A 736 -18.58 25.52 32.55
C GLU A 736 -18.74 26.26 31.21
N ARG A 737 -19.94 26.84 31.01
CA ARG A 737 -20.23 27.69 29.84
C ARG A 737 -19.28 28.88 29.73
N GLU A 738 -19.05 29.59 30.87
CA GLU A 738 -18.12 30.73 30.87
C GLU A 738 -16.70 30.33 30.47
N LYS A 739 -16.22 29.18 30.95
CA LYS A 739 -14.93 28.63 30.58
C LYS A 739 -14.87 28.25 29.06
N ILE A 740 -15.90 27.51 28.62
CA ILE A 740 -16.00 27.07 27.19
C ILE A 740 -16.01 28.30 26.27
N PHE A 741 -16.81 29.33 26.59
CA PHE A 741 -16.92 30.54 25.79
C PHE A 741 -15.61 31.33 25.76
N ALA A 742 -14.89 31.44 26.89
CA ALA A 742 -13.58 32.08 26.92
C ALA A 742 -12.53 31.35 26.07
N LEU A 743 -12.53 29.99 26.08
CA LEU A 743 -11.65 29.20 25.26
C LEU A 743 -12.03 29.30 23.77
N ALA A 744 -13.32 29.30 23.45
CA ALA A 744 -13.83 29.45 22.09
C ALA A 744 -13.46 30.79 21.46
N GLN A 745 -13.63 31.88 22.23
CA GLN A 745 -13.27 33.22 21.74
C GLN A 745 -11.79 33.34 21.39
N LYS A 746 -10.90 32.79 22.21
CA LYS A 746 -9.45 32.72 21.90
C LYS A 746 -9.18 31.90 20.65
N GLN A 747 -9.83 30.74 20.53
CA GLN A 747 -9.70 29.84 19.40
C GLN A 747 -10.14 30.51 18.09
N GLU A 748 -11.30 31.14 18.08
CA GLU A 748 -11.86 31.79 16.89
C GLU A 748 -11.01 32.98 16.43
N ALA A 749 -10.58 33.84 17.37
CA ALA A 749 -9.68 34.96 17.08
C ALA A 749 -8.33 34.46 16.52
N GLY A 750 -7.78 33.41 17.12
CA GLY A 750 -6.53 32.82 16.68
C GLY A 750 -6.64 32.16 15.30
N ALA A 751 -7.70 31.38 15.08
CA ALA A 751 -7.98 30.74 13.79
C ALA A 751 -8.13 31.78 12.67
N GLU A 752 -8.79 32.92 12.95
CA GLU A 752 -8.91 34.02 11.99
C GLU A 752 -7.54 34.63 11.65
N ALA A 753 -6.69 34.86 12.67
CA ALA A 753 -5.33 35.39 12.48
C ALA A 753 -4.47 34.43 11.63
N VAL A 754 -4.53 33.13 11.90
CA VAL A 754 -3.79 32.10 11.12
C VAL A 754 -4.31 32.05 9.68
N ARG A 755 -5.64 32.01 9.47
CA ARG A 755 -6.24 32.06 8.11
C ARG A 755 -5.77 33.27 7.36
N ARG A 756 -5.86 34.44 7.99
CA ARG A 756 -5.42 35.70 7.39
C ARG A 756 -3.96 35.62 6.96
N LYS A 757 -3.07 35.16 7.83
CA LYS A 757 -1.64 35.01 7.50
C LYS A 757 -1.40 34.04 6.35
N ARG A 758 -2.05 32.87 6.38
CA ARG A 758 -1.87 31.81 5.39
C ARG A 758 -2.36 32.20 3.99
N TYR A 759 -3.53 32.81 3.89
CA TYR A 759 -4.16 33.13 2.61
C TYR A 759 -3.85 34.55 2.12
N LEU A 760 -3.46 35.46 3.01
CA LEU A 760 -3.02 36.80 2.61
C LEU A 760 -1.56 36.83 2.13
N SER A 761 -0.71 35.88 2.50
CA SER A 761 0.63 35.73 1.93
C SER A 761 0.63 35.26 0.46
N SER A 762 -0.49 34.78 -0.04
CA SER A 762 -0.74 34.40 -1.45
C SER A 762 -1.75 35.32 -2.12
N LEU A 763 -1.78 36.58 -1.74
CA LEU A 763 -2.69 37.56 -2.36
C LEU A 763 -2.50 37.63 -3.86
N PRO A 764 -3.59 37.49 -4.65
CA PRO A 764 -3.51 37.53 -6.09
C PRO A 764 -2.78 38.81 -6.56
N PHE A 765 -2.05 38.70 -7.64
CA PHE A 765 -1.29 39.82 -8.26
C PHE A 765 -0.15 40.37 -7.40
N GLY A 766 0.33 39.67 -6.35
CA GLY A 766 1.41 40.16 -5.47
C GLY A 766 1.05 41.41 -4.68
N LEU A 767 -0.24 41.59 -4.38
CA LEU A 767 -0.72 42.71 -3.56
C LEU A 767 -0.28 42.50 -2.10
N THR A 768 0.01 43.58 -1.40
CA THR A 768 0.12 43.54 0.07
C THR A 768 -1.29 43.50 0.68
N GLU A 769 -1.38 43.11 1.94
CA GLU A 769 -2.64 43.05 2.69
C GLU A 769 -3.46 44.34 2.56
N ARG A 770 -2.82 45.46 2.76
CA ARG A 770 -3.45 46.79 2.67
C ARG A 770 -3.89 47.13 1.25
N GLU A 771 -3.10 46.75 0.26
CA GLU A 771 -3.45 46.91 -1.15
C GLU A 771 -4.64 46.01 -1.52
N TYR A 772 -4.72 44.79 -0.97
CA TYR A 772 -5.83 43.89 -1.20
C TYR A 772 -7.14 44.42 -0.62
N GLU A 773 -7.15 44.86 0.64
CA GLU A 773 -8.33 45.52 1.23
C GLU A 773 -8.86 46.70 0.41
N VAL A 774 -7.92 47.55 -0.05
CA VAL A 774 -8.26 48.69 -0.92
C VAL A 774 -8.81 48.22 -2.28
N ALA A 775 -8.16 47.18 -2.88
CA ALA A 775 -8.57 46.64 -4.17
C ALA A 775 -9.95 45.98 -4.08
N GLU A 776 -10.24 45.21 -3.03
CA GLU A 776 -11.52 44.58 -2.78
C GLU A 776 -12.66 45.58 -2.66
N LEU A 777 -12.48 46.60 -1.82
CA LEU A 777 -13.47 47.65 -1.66
C LEU A 777 -13.68 48.48 -2.95
N ALA A 778 -12.59 48.69 -3.71
CA ALA A 778 -12.65 49.34 -5.00
C ALA A 778 -13.38 48.48 -6.05
N ALA A 779 -13.17 47.12 -6.02
CA ALA A 779 -13.87 46.18 -6.88
C ALA A 779 -15.36 46.10 -6.58
N ARG A 780 -15.77 46.26 -5.32
CA ARG A 780 -17.18 46.41 -4.89
C ARG A 780 -17.81 47.78 -5.30
N GLY A 781 -17.05 48.67 -5.91
CA GLY A 781 -17.56 49.92 -6.42
C GLY A 781 -17.53 51.10 -5.43
N LEU A 782 -16.94 50.97 -4.24
CA LEU A 782 -16.87 52.03 -3.27
C LEU A 782 -15.95 53.18 -3.76
N ARG A 783 -16.34 54.44 -3.57
CA ARG A 783 -15.52 55.62 -3.88
C ARG A 783 -14.38 55.76 -2.88
N ASN A 784 -13.27 56.45 -3.28
CA ASN A 784 -12.08 56.56 -2.44
C ASN A 784 -12.37 57.12 -1.04
N GLN A 785 -13.28 58.07 -0.91
CA GLN A 785 -13.69 58.64 0.36
C GLN A 785 -14.38 57.63 1.28
N ALA A 786 -15.22 56.75 0.72
CA ALA A 786 -15.86 55.67 1.45
C ALA A 786 -14.84 54.60 1.86
N ILE A 787 -13.91 54.22 0.99
CA ILE A 787 -12.78 53.31 1.28
C ILE A 787 -11.93 53.88 2.42
N ALA A 788 -11.61 55.19 2.33
CA ALA A 788 -10.81 55.89 3.35
C ALA A 788 -11.50 55.85 4.73
N GLN A 789 -12.81 56.06 4.79
CA GLN A 789 -13.61 55.95 6.01
C GLN A 789 -13.65 54.52 6.56
N THR A 790 -13.87 53.56 5.71
CA THR A 790 -13.95 52.15 6.09
C THR A 790 -12.62 51.63 6.65
N LEU A 791 -11.50 52.05 6.05
CA LEU A 791 -10.17 51.60 6.42
C LEU A 791 -9.41 52.53 7.38
N PHE A 792 -10.06 53.60 7.89
CA PHE A 792 -9.49 54.59 8.81
C PHE A 792 -8.19 55.23 8.29
N VAL A 793 -8.16 55.55 7.00
CA VAL A 793 -7.01 56.23 6.33
C VAL A 793 -7.46 57.49 5.61
N THR A 794 -6.50 58.26 5.06
CA THR A 794 -6.83 59.44 4.26
C THR A 794 -7.16 59.05 2.80
N ASP A 795 -7.97 59.88 2.11
CA ASP A 795 -8.25 59.75 0.69
C ASP A 795 -6.98 59.68 -0.17
N ASN A 796 -5.97 60.46 0.21
CA ASN A 796 -4.65 60.45 -0.45
C ASN A 796 -3.93 59.10 -0.29
N THR A 797 -4.07 58.44 0.86
CA THR A 797 -3.50 57.11 1.11
C THR A 797 -4.17 56.06 0.22
N VAL A 798 -5.50 56.13 0.09
CA VAL A 798 -6.24 55.26 -0.82
C VAL A 798 -5.81 55.45 -2.28
N LYS A 799 -5.63 56.68 -2.74
CA LYS A 799 -5.13 57.00 -4.10
C LYS A 799 -3.74 56.43 -4.35
N LYS A 800 -2.85 56.49 -3.35
CA LYS A 800 -1.50 55.88 -3.46
C LYS A 800 -1.59 54.36 -3.60
N HIS A 801 -2.38 53.69 -2.75
CA HIS A 801 -2.59 52.25 -2.86
C HIS A 801 -3.17 51.88 -4.22
N LEU A 802 -4.22 52.57 -4.68
CA LEU A 802 -4.83 52.27 -5.98
C LEU A 802 -3.83 52.41 -7.14
N LYS A 803 -2.94 53.35 -7.09
CA LYS A 803 -1.89 53.50 -8.11
C LYS A 803 -0.95 52.29 -8.14
N THR A 804 -0.53 51.80 -6.98
CA THR A 804 0.34 50.63 -6.88
C THR A 804 -0.43 49.35 -7.27
N ILE A 805 -1.70 49.25 -6.84
CA ILE A 805 -2.61 48.13 -7.20
C ILE A 805 -2.78 48.07 -8.72
N PHE A 806 -3.03 49.19 -9.39
CA PHE A 806 -3.19 49.20 -10.85
C PHE A 806 -1.90 48.76 -11.56
N GLN A 807 -0.73 49.11 -11.04
CA GLN A 807 0.54 48.63 -11.58
C GLN A 807 0.73 47.14 -11.39
N LYS A 808 0.47 46.62 -10.18
CA LYS A 808 0.62 45.19 -9.85
C LYS A 808 -0.39 44.31 -10.56
N MET A 809 -1.61 44.79 -10.75
CA MET A 809 -2.67 44.10 -11.46
C MET A 809 -2.63 44.31 -12.98
N ASP A 810 -1.70 45.15 -13.50
CA ASP A 810 -1.63 45.50 -14.91
C ASP A 810 -3.00 45.94 -15.47
N VAL A 811 -3.58 46.97 -14.81
CA VAL A 811 -4.86 47.57 -15.20
C VAL A 811 -4.73 49.12 -15.23
N CYS A 812 -5.48 49.79 -16.15
CA CYS A 812 -5.37 51.22 -16.33
C CYS A 812 -6.53 52.02 -15.70
N SER A 813 -7.57 51.34 -15.26
CA SER A 813 -8.79 51.96 -14.72
C SER A 813 -9.43 51.16 -13.62
N ARG A 814 -10.36 51.78 -12.88
CA ARG A 814 -11.12 51.13 -11.83
C ARG A 814 -12.12 50.11 -12.43
N ASP A 815 -12.66 50.37 -13.58
CA ASP A 815 -13.56 49.46 -14.26
C ASP A 815 -12.80 48.20 -14.73
N ALA A 816 -11.58 48.38 -15.22
CA ALA A 816 -10.69 47.26 -15.58
C ALA A 816 -10.28 46.42 -14.33
N LEU A 817 -10.08 47.07 -13.18
CA LEU A 817 -9.87 46.37 -11.90
C LEU A 817 -11.09 45.54 -11.51
N GLN A 818 -12.30 46.10 -11.62
CA GLN A 818 -13.53 45.39 -11.30
C GLN A 818 -13.76 44.16 -12.19
N GLU A 819 -13.43 44.24 -13.47
CA GLU A 819 -13.50 43.13 -14.40
C GLU A 819 -12.46 42.03 -14.08
N LYS A 820 -11.22 42.46 -13.80
CA LYS A 820 -10.13 41.53 -13.50
C LYS A 820 -10.30 40.85 -12.13
N TRP A 821 -10.99 41.50 -11.19
CA TRP A 821 -11.31 40.98 -9.88
C TRP A 821 -12.43 39.91 -9.89
N LYS A 822 -13.32 39.92 -10.90
CA LYS A 822 -14.39 38.95 -11.08
C LYS A 822 -13.94 37.66 -11.78
N LYS A 823 -12.79 37.70 -12.46
CA LYS A 823 -12.14 36.53 -13.07
C LYS A 823 -11.20 35.83 -12.08
#